data_d39a7dff27448ce72553e5a8713286d9
#
_entry.id   d39a7dff27448ce72553e5a8713286d9
#
_cell.length_a   1.000
_cell.length_b   1.000
_cell.length_c   1.000
_cell.angle_alpha   90.00
_cell.angle_beta   90.00
_cell.angle_gamma   90.00
#
_symmetry.space_group_name_H-M   'P 1'
#
loop_
_entity.id
_entity.type
_entity.pdbx_description
1 polymer ?
#
loop_
_entity_poly.entity_id
_entity_poly.type
_entity_poly.pdbx_seq_one_letter_code
_entity_poly.pdbx_strand_id
1 'polypeptide(L)'
;GGPGYASGNFVLSSVQADFIPSSAVPATARKLRIETTGGGTHPLALAEVEVFSGMENVARRGRATQNGTSPAGAAAQAAIDGKSDGAGAIGKAVALTSGEGGLQWWEVELAEDLPVDRIVIWKRADKGPGAEPGALRLILTEADGKVAWEQKTAPVVTPALEVSVSGRRRLRFADAFADATQSGFSARDVIKGAVAPDKGWALGGFTGVDRHLTLVLPELTGEPGGVLALRLEQKSQFEGHTLGAFRLEVTGEKGLDRVAGLTDPVRAALLVQKADRTAAQEALIRDYHVRQVAPGLAREREELAALRSRLESIRPSTVPVMTDLPKEQRRVTRVQIRGNWQNLGDEVDPGVPEAFHPLPAGRPVDRLALAEWLVSRDNPLTARVIVNRYWEAIFGVGLVRTSEEFGSQGEAPFHPELLDWLAVDFMEHGWDVKRLLRQMVTSRAYRQDSRSTPRLNETDPENRLLARGPRFRPQGELLRDQALAASGLLSRKMGGPPVRPVAPGMGLSTAFGRSNDWVASEGEDRLRRAVYTEVRRNAPYASFSTFDAPNREVCTIRRNRTNTPLQAFVTLNDPVFVEASQALARKMAEAPGGTADPGAAVRRGFRDCLSRDPSSHEVNTLTTLYRAALAEYGSAGGQGPAAQMATQPLGPLGSGSRLSVPEAAAWTVVANVILNLDEFLMRR
;
A
#
# COMPACT_ATOMS: atom_id res chain seq x y z
N GLY A 1 -11.74 21.04 -23.60
CA GLY A 1 -12.39 19.85 -24.05
C GLY A 1 -11.64 18.63 -23.60
N GLY A 2 -12.08 17.97 -22.50
CA GLY A 2 -11.63 16.63 -22.16
C GLY A 2 -12.33 15.59 -23.03
N PRO A 3 -11.87 14.33 -23.06
CA PRO A 3 -12.44 13.29 -23.89
C PRO A 3 -13.92 13.10 -23.55
N GLY A 4 -14.77 13.17 -24.58
CA GLY A 4 -16.22 13.18 -24.47
C GLY A 4 -16.73 11.94 -23.71
N TYR A 5 -17.32 12.20 -22.56
CA TYR A 5 -18.18 11.23 -21.90
C TYR A 5 -19.44 11.08 -22.73
N ALA A 6 -19.76 9.85 -23.12
CA ALA A 6 -20.99 9.56 -23.86
C ALA A 6 -22.17 10.11 -23.05
N SER A 7 -22.96 10.97 -23.66
CA SER A 7 -24.21 11.49 -23.11
C SER A 7 -25.13 10.32 -22.76
N GLY A 8 -25.48 10.15 -21.49
CA GLY A 8 -26.40 9.11 -21.06
C GLY A 8 -26.03 8.33 -19.82
N ASN A 9 -24.92 8.63 -19.15
CA ASN A 9 -24.61 7.99 -17.88
C ASN A 9 -25.32 8.70 -16.71
N PHE A 10 -25.79 7.93 -15.73
CA PHE A 10 -26.35 8.47 -14.48
C PHE A 10 -25.91 7.62 -13.29
N VAL A 11 -26.06 8.20 -12.10
CA VAL A 11 -25.89 7.47 -10.83
C VAL A 11 -27.09 7.74 -9.93
N LEU A 12 -27.89 6.73 -9.67
CA LEU A 12 -28.94 6.76 -8.66
C LEU A 12 -28.35 6.34 -7.31
N SER A 13 -28.21 7.30 -6.41
CA SER A 13 -27.54 7.09 -5.12
C SER A 13 -28.44 6.36 -4.12
N SER A 14 -29.69 6.77 -3.99
CA SER A 14 -30.65 6.09 -3.10
C SER A 14 -32.09 6.19 -3.58
N VAL A 15 -32.90 5.21 -3.17
CA VAL A 15 -34.35 5.22 -3.32
C VAL A 15 -34.97 5.00 -1.95
N GLN A 16 -35.95 5.85 -1.63
CA GLN A 16 -36.73 5.76 -0.41
C GLN A 16 -38.21 5.69 -0.74
N ALA A 17 -38.97 4.93 0.04
CA ALA A 17 -40.40 4.78 -0.13
C ALA A 17 -41.12 5.03 1.19
N ASP A 18 -42.18 5.80 1.16
CA ASP A 18 -43.10 5.97 2.29
C ASP A 18 -44.50 5.56 1.85
N PHE A 19 -45.20 4.86 2.73
CA PHE A 19 -46.64 4.64 2.61
C PHE A 19 -47.38 5.69 3.42
N ILE A 20 -48.32 6.34 2.77
CA ILE A 20 -49.20 7.37 3.36
C ILE A 20 -50.61 6.80 3.36
N PRO A 21 -51.15 6.41 4.54
CA PRO A 21 -52.53 5.93 4.63
C PRO A 21 -53.51 7.01 4.17
N SER A 22 -54.67 6.60 3.68
CA SER A 22 -55.75 7.56 3.32
C SER A 22 -56.29 8.33 4.55
N SER A 23 -56.12 7.75 5.73
CA SER A 23 -56.45 8.34 7.05
C SER A 23 -55.32 9.20 7.64
N ALA A 24 -54.20 9.40 6.94
CA ALA A 24 -53.05 10.12 7.48
C ALA A 24 -53.37 11.60 7.69
N VAL A 25 -53.24 12.05 8.94
CA VAL A 25 -53.40 13.46 9.33
C VAL A 25 -52.14 13.89 10.03
N PRO A 26 -51.27 14.71 9.38
CA PRO A 26 -50.10 15.27 10.05
C PRO A 26 -50.50 16.24 11.14
N ALA A 27 -49.71 16.38 12.20
CA ALA A 27 -49.91 17.38 13.24
C ALA A 27 -49.18 18.67 12.80
N THR A 28 -49.93 19.77 12.70
CA THR A 28 -49.31 21.08 12.46
C THR A 28 -48.62 21.54 13.73
N ALA A 29 -47.34 21.85 13.67
CA ALA A 29 -46.54 22.22 14.82
C ALA A 29 -45.49 23.28 14.55
N ARG A 30 -45.20 24.07 15.56
CA ARG A 30 -44.11 25.04 15.61
C ARG A 30 -42.89 24.50 16.33
N LYS A 31 -43.10 23.61 17.31
CA LYS A 31 -42.02 23.08 18.15
C LYS A 31 -42.15 21.57 18.34
N LEU A 32 -40.99 20.91 18.38
CA LEU A 32 -40.87 19.57 18.90
C LEU A 32 -40.02 19.58 20.16
N ARG A 33 -40.57 19.05 21.25
CA ARG A 33 -39.88 18.84 22.53
C ARG A 33 -39.71 17.35 22.80
N ILE A 34 -38.53 16.95 23.21
CA ILE A 34 -38.16 15.58 23.57
C ILE A 34 -37.78 15.61 25.06
N GLU A 35 -38.42 14.79 25.87
CA GLU A 35 -38.22 14.72 27.32
C GLU A 35 -37.94 13.28 27.76
N THR A 36 -37.12 13.11 28.80
CA THR A 36 -36.99 11.81 29.49
C THR A 36 -38.24 11.53 30.32
N THR A 37 -38.71 10.28 30.40
CA THR A 37 -39.92 9.90 31.13
C THR A 37 -39.68 9.53 32.61
N GLY A 38 -38.43 9.41 33.05
CA GLY A 38 -38.03 9.08 34.42
C GLY A 38 -37.28 10.23 35.09
N GLY A 39 -37.57 10.55 36.32
CA GLY A 39 -36.87 11.55 37.13
C GLY A 39 -35.45 11.08 37.55
N GLY A 40 -34.60 10.80 36.63
CA GLY A 40 -33.23 10.36 36.86
C GLY A 40 -32.19 11.46 36.60
N THR A 41 -31.02 11.33 37.20
CA THR A 41 -29.85 12.20 37.02
C THR A 41 -29.07 11.89 35.74
N HIS A 42 -29.68 11.15 34.78
CA HIS A 42 -28.99 10.76 33.55
C HIS A 42 -29.22 11.81 32.46
N PRO A 43 -28.14 12.31 31.82
CA PRO A 43 -28.27 13.26 30.75
C PRO A 43 -28.97 12.64 29.52
N LEU A 44 -29.71 13.47 28.78
CA LEU A 44 -30.25 13.11 27.46
C LEU A 44 -29.20 13.39 26.40
N ALA A 45 -28.82 12.36 25.62
CA ALA A 45 -27.84 12.45 24.53
C ALA A 45 -28.52 12.16 23.20
N LEU A 46 -28.46 13.12 22.28
CA LEU A 46 -29.05 13.03 20.95
C LEU A 46 -27.97 13.28 19.89
N ALA A 47 -27.74 12.31 19.04
CA ALA A 47 -26.78 12.47 17.91
C ALA A 47 -27.42 13.30 16.81
N GLU A 48 -28.67 12.98 16.42
CA GLU A 48 -29.42 13.72 15.43
C GLU A 48 -30.90 13.57 15.68
N VAL A 49 -31.65 14.63 15.42
CA VAL A 49 -33.12 14.63 15.43
C VAL A 49 -33.62 15.18 14.11
N GLU A 50 -34.36 14.36 13.40
CA GLU A 50 -34.96 14.73 12.14
C GLU A 50 -36.46 14.87 12.29
N VAL A 51 -37.04 15.96 11.82
CA VAL A 51 -38.49 16.23 11.80
C VAL A 51 -38.91 16.35 10.35
N PHE A 52 -39.78 15.48 9.91
CA PHE A 52 -40.21 15.42 8.53
C PHE A 52 -41.57 16.05 8.31
N SER A 53 -41.63 17.01 7.37
CA SER A 53 -42.83 17.48 6.71
C SER A 53 -42.81 16.93 5.28
N GLY A 54 -43.70 16.01 4.98
CA GLY A 54 -43.58 15.23 3.77
C GLY A 54 -42.27 14.43 3.71
N MET A 55 -41.44 14.69 2.72
CA MET A 55 -40.13 14.06 2.53
C MET A 55 -38.95 14.95 2.99
N GLU A 56 -39.22 16.16 3.44
CA GLU A 56 -38.20 17.12 3.83
C GLU A 56 -37.93 17.08 5.34
N ASN A 57 -36.64 17.02 5.74
CA ASN A 57 -36.24 17.22 7.13
C ASN A 57 -36.19 18.71 7.44
N VAL A 58 -37.23 19.22 8.09
CA VAL A 58 -37.42 20.63 8.42
C VAL A 58 -36.69 21.06 9.70
N ALA A 59 -36.24 20.11 10.54
CA ALA A 59 -35.49 20.42 11.76
C ALA A 59 -34.18 21.16 11.49
N ARG A 60 -33.53 20.90 10.34
CA ARG A 60 -32.26 21.52 9.98
C ARG A 60 -32.31 23.05 9.83
N ARG A 61 -33.47 23.61 9.60
CA ARG A 61 -33.70 25.07 9.54
C ARG A 61 -34.19 25.65 10.85
N GLY A 62 -34.35 24.81 11.84
CA GLY A 62 -34.86 25.19 13.17
C GLY A 62 -33.79 25.69 14.11
N ARG A 63 -34.24 26.17 15.27
CA ARG A 63 -33.37 26.58 16.37
C ARG A 63 -33.58 25.63 17.55
N ALA A 64 -32.50 24.93 17.94
CA ALA A 64 -32.57 23.99 19.05
C ALA A 64 -32.11 24.59 20.37
N THR A 65 -32.78 24.16 21.49
CA THR A 65 -32.46 24.51 22.87
C THR A 65 -32.53 23.25 23.75
N GLN A 66 -31.93 23.28 24.95
CA GLN A 66 -31.95 22.17 25.92
C GLN A 66 -31.76 22.68 27.35
N ASN A 67 -32.09 21.84 28.36
CA ASN A 67 -31.89 22.22 29.76
C ASN A 67 -30.44 22.03 30.22
N GLY A 68 -29.61 23.02 29.96
CA GLY A 68 -28.16 22.98 30.24
C GLY A 68 -27.39 22.13 29.25
N THR A 69 -26.07 22.31 29.23
CA THR A 69 -25.16 21.55 28.39
C THR A 69 -24.08 20.92 29.26
N SER A 70 -23.89 19.61 29.15
CA SER A 70 -22.80 18.90 29.84
C SER A 70 -21.45 19.38 29.33
N PRO A 71 -20.43 19.55 30.20
CA PRO A 71 -19.06 19.85 29.78
C PRO A 71 -18.49 18.82 28.78
N ALA A 72 -19.03 17.59 28.78
CA ALA A 72 -18.63 16.51 27.87
C ALA A 72 -19.46 16.46 26.56
N GLY A 73 -20.38 17.44 26.34
CA GLY A 73 -21.31 17.44 25.19
C GLY A 73 -21.29 18.73 24.40
N ALA A 74 -21.95 18.70 23.24
CA ALA A 74 -22.19 19.88 22.41
C ALA A 74 -23.55 20.55 22.79
N ALA A 75 -23.74 21.79 22.29
CA ALA A 75 -25.00 22.52 22.43
C ALA A 75 -26.13 21.84 21.65
N ALA A 76 -27.38 22.19 21.96
CA ALA A 76 -28.60 21.62 21.39
C ALA A 76 -28.61 21.56 19.85
N GLN A 77 -28.02 22.57 19.18
CA GLN A 77 -27.97 22.68 17.73
C GLN A 77 -27.20 21.53 17.05
N ALA A 78 -26.32 20.85 17.78
CA ALA A 78 -25.58 19.70 17.24
C ALA A 78 -26.47 18.51 16.87
N ALA A 79 -27.67 18.42 17.44
CA ALA A 79 -28.63 17.37 17.14
C ALA A 79 -29.50 17.67 15.91
N ILE A 80 -29.21 18.70 15.13
CA ILE A 80 -29.89 19.00 13.86
C ILE A 80 -28.89 19.45 12.77
N ASP A 81 -27.62 19.06 12.90
CA ASP A 81 -26.55 19.45 11.95
C ASP A 81 -26.50 18.56 10.68
N GLY A 82 -27.28 17.51 10.62
CA GLY A 82 -27.40 16.57 9.51
C GLY A 82 -26.41 15.42 9.56
N LYS A 83 -25.79 15.14 10.72
CA LYS A 83 -24.82 14.05 10.91
C LYS A 83 -25.41 13.01 11.87
N SER A 84 -25.91 11.92 11.30
CA SER A 84 -26.54 10.82 12.04
C SER A 84 -25.58 9.76 12.55
N ASP A 85 -24.28 9.85 12.24
CA ASP A 85 -23.29 8.81 12.54
C ASP A 85 -22.88 8.75 14.01
N GLY A 86 -23.13 9.79 14.80
CA GLY A 86 -22.78 9.85 16.21
C GLY A 86 -21.30 9.59 16.56
N ALA A 87 -20.45 9.51 15.55
CA ALA A 87 -19.05 9.09 15.62
C ALA A 87 -18.06 10.26 15.70
N GLY A 88 -18.53 11.45 16.00
CA GLY A 88 -17.68 12.63 16.18
C GLY A 88 -16.79 12.52 17.42
N ALA A 89 -15.59 13.09 17.33
CA ALA A 89 -14.66 13.21 18.46
C ALA A 89 -15.37 13.70 19.73
N ILE A 90 -15.10 13.05 20.83
CA ILE A 90 -15.65 13.32 22.18
C ILE A 90 -15.94 14.82 22.37
N GLY A 91 -17.22 15.18 22.54
CA GLY A 91 -17.66 16.52 22.92
C GLY A 91 -18.13 17.49 21.83
N LYS A 92 -18.16 17.10 20.51
CA LYS A 92 -18.53 18.06 19.42
C LYS A 92 -19.68 17.66 18.50
N ALA A 93 -20.18 16.42 18.55
CA ALA A 93 -21.17 15.92 17.59
C ALA A 93 -22.48 15.41 18.23
N VAL A 94 -22.66 15.56 19.50
CA VAL A 94 -23.84 15.05 20.24
C VAL A 94 -24.37 16.11 21.17
N ALA A 95 -25.63 16.50 21.01
CA ALA A 95 -26.32 17.34 21.99
C ALA A 95 -26.47 16.54 23.29
N LEU A 96 -25.94 17.07 24.38
CA LEU A 96 -25.92 16.41 25.69
C LEU A 96 -26.37 17.38 26.77
N THR A 97 -27.49 17.07 27.44
CA THR A 97 -27.99 17.88 28.54
C THR A 97 -27.08 17.76 29.77
N SER A 98 -27.21 18.70 30.72
CA SER A 98 -26.40 18.74 31.95
C SER A 98 -26.55 17.52 32.86
N GLY A 99 -27.69 16.85 32.81
CA GLY A 99 -28.01 15.75 33.72
C GLY A 99 -28.43 16.22 35.14
N GLU A 100 -28.48 17.53 35.39
CA GLU A 100 -28.84 18.12 36.67
C GLU A 100 -30.33 18.55 36.69
N GLY A 101 -31.02 18.37 37.82
CA GLY A 101 -32.27 19.04 38.07
C GLY A 101 -33.55 18.48 37.45
N GLY A 102 -33.82 17.18 37.52
CA GLY A 102 -35.12 16.60 37.14
C GLY A 102 -35.23 16.13 35.69
N LEU A 103 -36.37 16.36 35.03
CA LEU A 103 -36.59 15.93 33.65
C LEU A 103 -35.61 16.59 32.69
N GLN A 104 -34.89 15.78 31.94
CA GLN A 104 -33.99 16.25 30.89
C GLN A 104 -34.79 16.46 29.60
N TRP A 105 -34.56 17.59 28.91
CA TRP A 105 -35.27 17.89 27.69
C TRP A 105 -34.38 18.57 26.64
N TRP A 106 -34.76 18.35 25.41
CA TRP A 106 -34.24 19.00 24.20
C TRP A 106 -35.44 19.45 23.37
N GLU A 107 -35.35 20.62 22.72
CA GLU A 107 -36.44 21.21 21.96
C GLU A 107 -35.90 21.86 20.69
N VAL A 108 -36.61 21.71 19.57
CA VAL A 108 -36.37 22.47 18.33
C VAL A 108 -37.60 23.28 17.98
N GLU A 109 -37.40 24.57 17.72
CA GLU A 109 -38.37 25.47 17.13
C GLU A 109 -38.18 25.49 15.63
N LEU A 110 -39.22 25.10 14.89
CA LEU A 110 -39.25 25.10 13.44
C LEU A 110 -39.36 26.52 12.89
N ALA A 111 -38.91 26.74 11.63
CA ALA A 111 -38.93 28.06 11.02
C ALA A 111 -40.34 28.66 10.90
N GLU A 112 -41.34 27.82 10.69
CA GLU A 112 -42.75 28.16 10.55
C GLU A 112 -43.64 27.02 11.08
N ASP A 113 -44.96 27.23 11.16
CA ASP A 113 -45.89 26.16 11.46
C ASP A 113 -45.97 25.18 10.28
N LEU A 114 -45.56 23.95 10.50
CA LEU A 114 -45.47 22.94 9.46
C LEU A 114 -46.24 21.68 9.85
N PRO A 115 -46.85 21.00 8.86
CA PRO A 115 -47.43 19.68 9.09
C PRO A 115 -46.29 18.66 9.31
N VAL A 116 -46.22 18.08 10.49
CA VAL A 116 -45.23 17.06 10.87
C VAL A 116 -45.79 15.67 10.64
N ASP A 117 -45.14 14.88 9.83
CA ASP A 117 -45.53 13.51 9.49
C ASP A 117 -44.80 12.46 10.32
N ARG A 118 -43.50 12.73 10.64
CA ARG A 118 -42.61 11.74 11.20
C ARG A 118 -41.45 12.40 11.94
N ILE A 119 -40.98 11.75 12.99
CA ILE A 119 -39.83 12.15 13.79
C ILE A 119 -38.83 10.96 13.80
N VAL A 120 -37.54 11.24 13.60
CA VAL A 120 -36.45 10.23 13.72
C VAL A 120 -35.44 10.76 14.74
N ILE A 121 -35.12 9.94 15.72
CA ILE A 121 -34.18 10.27 16.79
C ILE A 121 -33.00 9.30 16.70
N TRP A 122 -31.80 9.81 16.44
CA TRP A 122 -30.58 9.03 16.42
C TRP A 122 -29.88 9.11 17.77
N LYS A 123 -29.60 7.98 18.40
CA LYS A 123 -28.80 7.91 19.60
C LYS A 123 -27.32 8.02 19.32
N ARG A 124 -26.51 8.40 20.29
CA ARG A 124 -25.06 8.39 20.16
C ARG A 124 -24.53 6.95 19.99
N ALA A 125 -23.47 6.80 19.19
CA ALA A 125 -22.90 5.50 18.84
C ALA A 125 -21.89 4.97 19.87
N ASP A 126 -21.31 5.83 20.71
CA ASP A 126 -20.35 5.48 21.76
C ASP A 126 -21.05 5.09 23.08
N LYS A 127 -20.29 4.53 24.05
CA LYS A 127 -20.80 4.15 25.38
C LYS A 127 -20.72 5.27 26.41
N GLY A 128 -20.72 6.53 25.98
CA GLY A 128 -20.65 7.69 26.86
C GLY A 128 -21.94 7.95 27.64
N PRO A 129 -21.96 8.97 28.53
CA PRO A 129 -23.14 9.33 29.30
C PRO A 129 -24.37 9.60 28.42
N GLY A 130 -25.52 9.05 28.74
CA GLY A 130 -26.75 9.18 27.96
C GLY A 130 -26.81 8.36 26.67
N ALA A 131 -25.87 7.44 26.44
CA ALA A 131 -25.82 6.60 25.23
C ALA A 131 -27.06 5.71 25.05
N GLU A 132 -27.73 5.36 26.12
CA GLU A 132 -28.98 4.64 26.11
C GLU A 132 -30.08 5.50 26.75
N PRO A 133 -30.73 6.38 25.98
CA PRO A 133 -31.87 7.11 26.45
C PRO A 133 -32.99 6.11 26.76
N GLY A 134 -33.56 6.23 27.96
CA GLY A 134 -34.73 5.46 28.36
C GLY A 134 -35.91 5.72 27.43
N ALA A 135 -37.12 5.46 27.94
CA ALA A 135 -38.32 5.89 27.25
C ALA A 135 -38.39 7.43 27.18
N LEU A 136 -38.79 7.94 26.03
CA LEU A 136 -38.89 9.38 25.75
C LEU A 136 -40.35 9.79 25.62
N ARG A 137 -40.62 11.05 25.92
CA ARG A 137 -41.88 11.73 25.65
C ARG A 137 -41.65 12.76 24.55
N LEU A 138 -42.37 12.64 23.46
CA LEU A 138 -42.32 13.53 22.30
C LEU A 138 -43.57 14.41 22.31
N ILE A 139 -43.40 15.72 22.19
CA ILE A 139 -44.48 16.69 22.26
C ILE A 139 -44.34 17.65 21.08
N LEU A 140 -45.35 17.71 20.22
CA LEU A 140 -45.49 18.72 19.20
C LEU A 140 -46.44 19.81 19.66
N THR A 141 -46.03 21.09 19.55
CA THR A 141 -46.85 22.24 19.96
C THR A 141 -46.99 23.23 18.82
N GLU A 142 -48.18 23.80 18.69
CA GLU A 142 -48.47 24.91 17.80
C GLU A 142 -47.79 26.21 18.28
N ALA A 143 -47.86 27.29 17.47
CA ALA A 143 -47.24 28.57 17.83
C ALA A 143 -47.83 29.21 19.08
N ASP A 144 -49.09 28.95 19.37
CA ASP A 144 -49.79 29.41 20.58
C ASP A 144 -49.48 28.59 21.86
N GLY A 145 -48.65 27.54 21.72
CA GLY A 145 -48.26 26.66 22.83
C GLY A 145 -49.23 25.49 23.08
N LYS A 146 -50.28 25.33 22.28
CA LYS A 146 -51.22 24.21 22.38
C LYS A 146 -50.53 22.92 21.90
N VAL A 147 -50.75 21.82 22.64
CA VAL A 147 -50.24 20.49 22.24
C VAL A 147 -51.04 19.99 21.04
N ALA A 148 -50.40 19.86 19.91
CA ALA A 148 -50.99 19.32 18.70
C ALA A 148 -50.92 17.78 18.65
N TRP A 149 -49.84 17.20 19.25
CA TRP A 149 -49.66 15.77 19.29
C TRP A 149 -48.65 15.41 20.40
N GLU A 150 -48.85 14.25 21.00
CA GLU A 150 -47.96 13.74 22.06
C GLU A 150 -47.89 12.22 22.00
N GLN A 151 -46.69 11.67 22.21
CA GLN A 151 -46.48 10.22 22.33
C GLN A 151 -45.34 9.89 23.29
N LYS A 152 -45.52 8.82 24.09
CA LYS A 152 -44.45 8.18 24.85
C LYS A 152 -43.88 7.02 24.07
N THR A 153 -42.56 6.88 24.04
CA THR A 153 -41.88 5.79 23.34
C THR A 153 -41.48 4.67 24.29
N ALA A 154 -41.17 3.50 23.74
CA ALA A 154 -40.36 2.51 24.44
C ALA A 154 -38.89 3.01 24.56
N PRO A 155 -38.05 2.40 25.43
CA PRO A 155 -36.62 2.70 25.47
C PRO A 155 -35.96 2.56 24.09
N VAL A 156 -35.05 3.46 23.76
CA VAL A 156 -34.39 3.50 22.45
C VAL A 156 -33.22 2.49 22.42
N VAL A 157 -33.48 1.28 21.97
CA VAL A 157 -32.50 0.18 21.90
C VAL A 157 -31.80 0.08 20.55
N THR A 158 -32.42 0.63 19.50
CA THR A 158 -31.84 0.66 18.12
C THR A 158 -31.02 1.93 17.90
N PRO A 159 -30.12 1.97 16.89
CA PRO A 159 -29.37 3.19 16.56
C PRO A 159 -30.25 4.40 16.26
N ALA A 160 -31.47 4.20 15.73
CA ALA A 160 -32.45 5.24 15.51
C ALA A 160 -33.83 4.77 15.94
N LEU A 161 -34.61 5.71 16.53
CA LEU A 161 -36.02 5.54 16.81
C LEU A 161 -36.81 6.35 15.77
N GLU A 162 -37.70 5.70 15.05
CA GLU A 162 -38.62 6.34 14.12
C GLU A 162 -40.04 6.33 14.70
N VAL A 163 -40.67 7.51 14.74
CA VAL A 163 -42.00 7.70 15.26
C VAL A 163 -42.86 8.38 14.20
N SER A 164 -43.96 7.71 13.79
CA SER A 164 -44.92 8.28 12.85
C SER A 164 -45.93 9.14 13.61
N VAL A 165 -46.14 10.37 13.15
CA VAL A 165 -47.11 11.32 13.68
C VAL A 165 -48.43 11.20 12.92
N SER A 166 -48.38 11.13 11.59
CA SER A 166 -49.57 11.09 10.73
C SER A 166 -50.02 9.68 10.33
N GLY A 167 -49.36 8.64 10.82
CA GLY A 167 -49.56 7.29 10.31
C GLY A 167 -48.73 6.99 9.07
N ARG A 168 -48.04 7.97 8.50
CA ARG A 168 -47.05 7.77 7.41
C ARG A 168 -45.91 6.89 7.92
N ARG A 169 -45.60 5.85 7.18
CA ARG A 169 -44.55 4.90 7.54
C ARG A 169 -43.52 4.72 6.44
N ARG A 170 -42.25 4.70 6.81
CA ARG A 170 -41.17 4.36 5.90
C ARG A 170 -41.23 2.88 5.52
N LEU A 171 -41.22 2.60 4.24
CA LEU A 171 -41.11 1.25 3.72
C LEU A 171 -39.63 0.91 3.50
N ARG A 172 -39.24 -0.27 3.94
CA ARG A 172 -37.90 -0.80 3.64
C ARG A 172 -37.99 -1.76 2.49
N PHE A 173 -37.23 -1.53 1.44
CA PHE A 173 -37.11 -2.47 0.36
C PHE A 173 -36.42 -3.76 0.85
N ALA A 174 -36.94 -4.91 0.45
CA ALA A 174 -36.37 -6.21 0.76
C ALA A 174 -35.19 -6.52 -0.15
N ASP A 175 -35.25 -6.13 -1.42
CA ASP A 175 -34.18 -6.32 -2.38
C ASP A 175 -34.30 -5.34 -3.56
N ALA A 176 -33.22 -5.24 -4.38
CA ALA A 176 -33.17 -4.45 -5.59
C ALA A 176 -32.40 -5.20 -6.67
N PHE A 177 -32.96 -5.24 -7.88
CA PHE A 177 -32.40 -5.92 -9.04
C PHE A 177 -32.35 -4.97 -10.23
N ALA A 178 -31.32 -5.08 -11.04
CA ALA A 178 -31.21 -4.36 -12.29
C ALA A 178 -30.82 -5.31 -13.43
N ASP A 179 -31.32 -5.04 -14.61
CA ASP A 179 -30.99 -5.79 -15.84
C ASP A 179 -29.56 -5.49 -16.32
N ALA A 180 -29.01 -4.33 -15.98
CA ALA A 180 -27.62 -3.96 -16.21
C ALA A 180 -27.08 -3.08 -15.08
N THR A 181 -25.78 -3.18 -14.83
CA THR A 181 -25.09 -2.40 -13.78
C THR A 181 -23.64 -2.18 -14.20
N GLN A 182 -23.16 -0.95 -14.04
CA GLN A 182 -21.75 -0.62 -14.25
C GLN A 182 -20.87 -1.31 -13.20
N SER A 183 -19.66 -1.73 -13.59
CA SER A 183 -18.67 -2.29 -12.66
C SER A 183 -18.39 -1.33 -11.50
N GLY A 184 -18.36 -1.86 -10.27
CA GLY A 184 -18.17 -1.08 -9.04
C GLY A 184 -19.45 -0.45 -8.46
N PHE A 185 -20.62 -0.58 -9.13
CA PHE A 185 -21.93 -0.13 -8.68
C PHE A 185 -22.88 -1.33 -8.49
N SER A 186 -23.89 -1.17 -7.66
CA SER A 186 -24.86 -2.24 -7.40
C SER A 186 -26.27 -1.67 -7.25
N ALA A 187 -27.26 -2.35 -7.87
CA ALA A 187 -28.66 -2.04 -7.65
C ALA A 187 -29.04 -2.07 -6.16
N ARG A 188 -28.48 -3.00 -5.39
CA ARG A 188 -28.73 -3.13 -3.95
C ARG A 188 -28.22 -1.96 -3.12
N ASP A 189 -27.28 -1.19 -3.64
CA ASP A 189 -26.77 -0.02 -2.91
C ASP A 189 -27.83 1.06 -2.77
N VAL A 190 -28.76 1.20 -3.73
CA VAL A 190 -29.79 2.26 -3.69
C VAL A 190 -30.78 2.10 -2.55
N ILE A 191 -30.89 0.93 -1.95
CA ILE A 191 -31.83 0.65 -0.84
C ILE A 191 -31.16 0.65 0.55
N LYS A 192 -29.85 0.88 0.63
CA LYS A 192 -29.09 0.85 1.91
C LYS A 192 -29.21 2.12 2.75
N GLY A 193 -29.91 3.16 2.28
CA GLY A 193 -30.03 4.44 2.96
C GLY A 193 -28.87 5.38 2.65
N ALA A 194 -27.99 5.65 3.60
CA ALA A 194 -26.80 6.47 3.33
C ALA A 194 -25.77 5.68 2.50
N VAL A 195 -25.51 6.16 1.29
CA VAL A 195 -24.58 5.53 0.35
C VAL A 195 -23.41 6.46 0.12
N ALA A 196 -22.19 5.89 0.00
CA ALA A 196 -21.01 6.66 -0.35
C ALA A 196 -21.19 7.36 -1.71
N PRO A 197 -20.60 8.55 -1.93
CA PRO A 197 -20.79 9.33 -3.16
C PRO A 197 -20.41 8.62 -4.46
N ASP A 198 -19.62 7.55 -4.35
CA ASP A 198 -19.16 6.70 -5.44
C ASP A 198 -19.95 5.39 -5.60
N LYS A 199 -21.07 5.24 -4.89
CA LYS A 199 -21.92 4.03 -4.89
C LYS A 199 -23.35 4.35 -5.33
N GLY A 200 -24.10 3.29 -5.62
CA GLY A 200 -25.48 3.37 -6.11
C GLY A 200 -25.67 2.49 -7.34
N TRP A 201 -26.69 2.78 -8.16
CA TRP A 201 -26.92 2.12 -9.44
C TRP A 201 -26.51 3.06 -10.60
N ALA A 202 -25.64 2.57 -11.46
CA ALA A 202 -25.12 3.31 -12.61
C ALA A 202 -25.09 2.42 -13.88
N LEU A 203 -25.15 3.03 -15.05
CA LEU A 203 -25.25 2.37 -16.36
C LEU A 203 -24.09 2.65 -17.31
N GLY A 204 -22.94 3.13 -16.82
CA GLY A 204 -21.78 3.40 -17.69
C GLY A 204 -21.46 2.21 -18.61
N GLY A 205 -21.46 2.45 -19.92
CA GLY A 205 -21.28 1.43 -20.94
C GLY A 205 -22.55 0.67 -21.37
N PHE A 206 -23.71 0.93 -20.75
CA PHE A 206 -25.00 0.28 -21.07
C PHE A 206 -26.07 1.26 -21.50
N THR A 207 -25.69 2.38 -22.10
CA THR A 207 -26.56 3.45 -22.56
C THR A 207 -27.13 3.16 -23.95
N GLY A 208 -28.23 3.85 -24.31
CA GLY A 208 -28.85 3.73 -25.65
C GLY A 208 -29.97 2.70 -25.77
N VAL A 209 -30.33 2.03 -24.67
CA VAL A 209 -31.50 1.12 -24.58
C VAL A 209 -32.17 1.32 -23.22
N ASP A 210 -33.47 1.04 -23.16
CA ASP A 210 -34.24 1.09 -21.91
C ASP A 210 -33.67 0.09 -20.90
N ARG A 211 -33.53 0.53 -19.66
CA ARG A 211 -33.00 -0.26 -18.56
C ARG A 211 -33.94 -0.28 -17.37
N HIS A 212 -33.95 -1.36 -16.64
CA HIS A 212 -34.89 -1.58 -15.56
C HIS A 212 -34.18 -1.73 -14.22
N LEU A 213 -34.68 -0.98 -13.22
CA LEU A 213 -34.38 -1.19 -11.80
C LEU A 213 -35.66 -1.68 -11.13
N THR A 214 -35.65 -2.89 -10.62
CA THR A 214 -36.78 -3.46 -9.88
C THR A 214 -36.49 -3.40 -8.39
N LEU A 215 -37.39 -2.77 -7.65
CA LEU A 215 -37.30 -2.65 -6.20
C LEU A 215 -38.41 -3.52 -5.59
N VAL A 216 -38.02 -4.39 -4.66
CA VAL A 216 -38.95 -5.33 -4.02
C VAL A 216 -39.33 -4.76 -2.65
N LEU A 217 -40.62 -4.47 -2.48
CA LEU A 217 -41.20 -4.15 -1.18
C LEU A 217 -41.69 -5.43 -0.49
N PRO A 218 -41.57 -5.55 0.83
CA PRO A 218 -42.29 -6.56 1.59
C PRO A 218 -43.81 -6.36 1.42
N GLU A 219 -44.58 -7.38 1.72
CA GLU A 219 -46.02 -7.34 1.54
C GLU A 219 -46.64 -6.08 2.15
N LEU A 220 -47.23 -5.24 1.32
CA LEU A 220 -47.95 -4.06 1.75
C LEU A 220 -49.29 -4.48 2.34
N THR A 221 -49.35 -4.64 3.67
CA THR A 221 -50.63 -4.63 4.40
C THR A 221 -51.08 -3.17 4.45
N GLY A 222 -51.69 -2.68 3.42
CA GLY A 222 -52.15 -1.28 3.33
C GLY A 222 -53.63 -1.14 3.30
N GLU A 223 -54.15 -0.06 3.88
CA GLU A 223 -55.54 0.36 3.72
C GLU A 223 -55.79 0.72 2.23
N PRO A 224 -56.93 0.35 1.66
CA PRO A 224 -57.33 0.78 0.33
C PRO A 224 -57.27 2.33 0.23
N GLY A 225 -56.71 2.87 -0.86
CA GLY A 225 -56.65 4.28 -1.10
C GLY A 225 -55.40 5.02 -0.53
N GLY A 226 -54.45 4.29 0.06
CA GLY A 226 -53.19 4.89 0.49
C GLY A 226 -52.27 5.27 -0.70
N VAL A 227 -51.36 6.18 -0.45
CA VAL A 227 -50.39 6.69 -1.46
C VAL A 227 -49.02 6.14 -1.18
N LEU A 228 -48.35 5.65 -2.23
CA LEU A 228 -46.91 5.31 -2.19
C LEU A 228 -46.10 6.52 -2.70
N ALA A 229 -45.34 7.14 -1.79
CA ALA A 229 -44.44 8.23 -2.13
C ALA A 229 -43.01 7.69 -2.30
N LEU A 230 -42.41 7.96 -3.46
CA LEU A 230 -41.04 7.56 -3.78
C LEU A 230 -40.13 8.79 -3.88
N ARG A 231 -38.96 8.69 -3.31
CA ARG A 231 -37.88 9.68 -3.41
C ARG A 231 -36.66 9.03 -4.04
N LEU A 232 -36.23 9.58 -5.17
CA LEU A 232 -35.03 9.18 -5.91
C LEU A 232 -33.96 10.23 -5.67
N GLU A 233 -32.80 9.83 -5.17
CA GLU A 233 -31.70 10.75 -4.88
C GLU A 233 -30.48 10.47 -5.76
N GLN A 234 -29.97 11.53 -6.37
CA GLN A 234 -28.78 11.51 -7.21
C GLN A 234 -27.72 12.44 -6.59
N LYS A 235 -26.97 11.91 -5.62
CA LYS A 235 -25.95 12.62 -4.85
C LYS A 235 -24.56 12.04 -5.09
N SER A 236 -24.23 11.75 -6.35
CA SER A 236 -22.91 11.22 -6.68
C SER A 236 -21.87 12.34 -6.82
N GLN A 237 -20.60 11.96 -6.69
CA GLN A 237 -19.48 12.86 -6.95
C GLN A 237 -19.30 13.22 -8.45
N PHE A 238 -20.06 12.58 -9.33
CA PHE A 238 -19.96 12.76 -10.77
C PHE A 238 -20.97 13.83 -11.22
N GLU A 239 -20.50 15.02 -11.52
CA GLU A 239 -21.34 16.12 -11.98
C GLU A 239 -22.01 15.80 -13.33
N GLY A 240 -23.28 16.17 -13.47
CA GLY A 240 -24.06 15.97 -14.71
C GLY A 240 -24.57 14.55 -14.94
N HIS A 241 -24.30 13.60 -14.06
CA HIS A 241 -24.77 12.22 -14.18
C HIS A 241 -26.17 12.05 -13.56
N THR A 242 -27.19 12.61 -14.20
CA THR A 242 -28.58 12.58 -13.72
C THR A 242 -29.50 11.79 -14.65
N LEU A 243 -30.58 11.23 -14.10
CA LEU A 243 -31.65 10.59 -14.87
C LEU A 243 -32.33 11.61 -15.77
N GLY A 244 -32.33 11.37 -17.08
CA GLY A 244 -32.98 12.22 -18.05
C GLY A 244 -34.49 11.98 -18.13
N ALA A 245 -34.89 10.71 -18.28
CA ALA A 245 -36.28 10.29 -18.33
C ALA A 245 -36.43 8.93 -17.66
N PHE A 246 -37.55 8.69 -16.97
CA PHE A 246 -37.87 7.41 -16.40
C PHE A 246 -39.39 7.21 -16.30
N ARG A 247 -39.79 5.95 -16.22
CA ARG A 247 -41.17 5.54 -15.97
C ARG A 247 -41.23 4.71 -14.68
N LEU A 248 -42.24 4.90 -13.88
CA LEU A 248 -42.53 4.09 -12.71
C LEU A 248 -43.70 3.14 -12.99
N GLU A 249 -43.51 1.90 -12.67
CA GLU A 249 -44.55 0.87 -12.73
C GLU A 249 -44.60 0.18 -11.37
N VAL A 250 -45.82 -0.15 -10.91
CA VAL A 250 -46.07 -0.88 -9.66
C VAL A 250 -46.89 -2.08 -9.96
N THR A 251 -46.49 -3.23 -9.44
CA THR A 251 -47.25 -4.50 -9.61
C THR A 251 -47.33 -5.25 -8.27
N GLY A 252 -48.44 -5.94 -8.09
CA GLY A 252 -48.67 -6.86 -6.95
C GLY A 252 -48.51 -8.32 -7.31
N GLU A 253 -47.97 -8.67 -8.48
CA GLU A 253 -47.80 -10.06 -8.89
C GLU A 253 -46.80 -10.77 -7.95
N LYS A 254 -47.26 -11.89 -7.39
CA LYS A 254 -46.45 -12.75 -6.53
C LYS A 254 -45.42 -13.50 -7.33
N GLY A 255 -44.17 -13.52 -6.84
CA GLY A 255 -43.06 -14.26 -7.47
C GLY A 255 -42.28 -13.49 -8.52
N LEU A 256 -42.59 -12.22 -8.76
CA LEU A 256 -41.84 -11.35 -9.66
C LEU A 256 -40.40 -11.13 -9.17
N ASP A 257 -40.18 -11.18 -7.87
CA ASP A 257 -38.87 -11.18 -7.21
C ASP A 257 -37.96 -12.30 -7.74
N ARG A 258 -38.56 -13.47 -8.11
CA ARG A 258 -37.83 -14.61 -8.65
C ARG A 258 -37.34 -14.39 -10.09
N VAL A 259 -38.02 -13.55 -10.85
CA VAL A 259 -37.69 -13.28 -12.26
C VAL A 259 -37.04 -11.91 -12.47
N ALA A 260 -37.16 -11.00 -11.51
CA ALA A 260 -36.61 -9.66 -11.58
C ALA A 260 -35.07 -9.63 -11.69
N GLY A 261 -34.38 -10.63 -11.13
CA GLY A 261 -32.95 -10.80 -11.24
C GLY A 261 -32.43 -11.53 -12.48
N LEU A 262 -33.33 -11.97 -13.35
CA LEU A 262 -32.95 -12.70 -14.58
C LEU A 262 -32.43 -11.71 -15.63
N THR A 263 -31.35 -12.08 -16.33
CA THR A 263 -30.92 -11.35 -17.52
C THR A 263 -31.95 -11.50 -18.66
N ASP A 264 -32.07 -10.51 -19.52
CA ASP A 264 -33.06 -10.52 -20.62
C ASP A 264 -32.98 -11.77 -21.50
N PRO A 265 -31.80 -12.30 -21.89
CA PRO A 265 -31.72 -13.53 -22.66
C PRO A 265 -32.26 -14.72 -21.90
N VAL A 266 -32.05 -14.84 -20.59
CA VAL A 266 -32.58 -15.94 -19.77
C VAL A 266 -34.09 -15.83 -19.60
N ARG A 267 -34.59 -14.61 -19.39
CA ARG A 267 -36.02 -14.31 -19.28
C ARG A 267 -36.71 -14.65 -20.60
N ALA A 268 -36.19 -14.22 -21.74
CA ALA A 268 -36.70 -14.53 -23.05
C ALA A 268 -36.72 -16.03 -23.32
N ALA A 269 -35.67 -16.75 -22.95
CA ALA A 269 -35.61 -18.20 -23.07
C ALA A 269 -36.64 -18.94 -22.17
N LEU A 270 -36.93 -18.44 -20.99
CA LEU A 270 -37.91 -19.01 -20.05
C LEU A 270 -39.35 -18.80 -20.52
N LEU A 271 -39.64 -17.70 -21.25
CA LEU A 271 -40.97 -17.45 -21.83
C LEU A 271 -41.31 -18.39 -22.98
N VAL A 272 -40.33 -19.04 -23.62
CA VAL A 272 -40.57 -20.10 -24.60
C VAL A 272 -41.01 -21.38 -23.89
N GLN A 273 -42.08 -22.02 -24.36
CA GLN A 273 -42.52 -23.32 -23.81
C GLN A 273 -41.37 -24.34 -23.87
N LYS A 274 -41.23 -25.16 -22.83
CA LYS A 274 -40.10 -26.09 -22.70
C LYS A 274 -39.92 -27.00 -23.92
N ALA A 275 -41.02 -27.43 -24.55
CA ALA A 275 -40.97 -28.28 -25.73
C ALA A 275 -40.41 -27.56 -26.97
N ASP A 276 -40.54 -26.25 -27.03
CA ASP A 276 -40.16 -25.42 -28.19
C ASP A 276 -38.80 -24.71 -28.01
N ARG A 277 -38.11 -24.94 -26.89
CA ARG A 277 -36.81 -24.33 -26.62
C ARG A 277 -35.71 -24.93 -27.49
N THR A 278 -34.90 -24.08 -28.05
CA THR A 278 -33.68 -24.51 -28.74
C THR A 278 -32.64 -25.05 -27.74
N ALA A 279 -31.72 -25.87 -28.22
CA ALA A 279 -30.59 -26.35 -27.40
C ALA A 279 -29.75 -25.20 -26.76
N ALA A 280 -29.62 -24.08 -27.47
CA ALA A 280 -28.95 -22.90 -26.98
C ALA A 280 -29.69 -22.24 -25.80
N GLN A 281 -31.04 -22.16 -25.90
CA GLN A 281 -31.85 -21.60 -24.81
C GLN A 281 -31.83 -22.50 -23.57
N GLU A 282 -31.88 -23.82 -23.72
CA GLU A 282 -31.77 -24.78 -22.63
C GLU A 282 -30.37 -24.71 -21.96
N ALA A 283 -29.30 -24.56 -22.76
CA ALA A 283 -27.96 -24.39 -22.24
C ALA A 283 -27.82 -23.07 -21.44
N LEU A 284 -28.41 -21.98 -21.93
CA LEU A 284 -28.42 -20.68 -21.26
C LEU A 284 -29.14 -20.73 -19.91
N ILE A 285 -30.31 -21.32 -19.85
CA ILE A 285 -31.08 -21.50 -18.62
C ILE A 285 -30.32 -22.39 -17.64
N ARG A 286 -29.71 -23.48 -18.11
CA ARG A 286 -28.89 -24.36 -17.26
C ARG A 286 -27.67 -23.65 -16.68
N ASP A 287 -26.94 -22.92 -17.52
CA ASP A 287 -25.75 -22.14 -17.07
C ASP A 287 -26.15 -21.13 -16.02
N TYR A 288 -27.24 -20.38 -16.24
CA TYR A 288 -27.76 -19.44 -15.27
C TYR A 288 -28.16 -20.14 -13.96
N HIS A 289 -28.87 -21.26 -14.03
CA HIS A 289 -29.27 -22.02 -12.85
C HIS A 289 -28.04 -22.47 -12.02
N VAL A 290 -27.05 -23.06 -12.67
CA VAL A 290 -25.80 -23.49 -12.00
C VAL A 290 -25.07 -22.32 -11.34
N ARG A 291 -24.93 -21.24 -12.08
CA ARG A 291 -24.14 -20.09 -11.62
C ARG A 291 -24.85 -19.21 -10.59
N GLN A 292 -26.17 -19.18 -10.56
CA GLN A 292 -26.89 -18.22 -9.73
C GLN A 292 -27.89 -18.87 -8.74
N VAL A 293 -28.49 -20.01 -9.07
CA VAL A 293 -29.66 -20.50 -8.36
C VAL A 293 -29.42 -21.81 -7.60
N ALA A 294 -28.71 -22.78 -8.20
CA ALA A 294 -28.58 -24.15 -7.66
C ALA A 294 -28.18 -24.17 -6.17
N PRO A 295 -29.06 -24.65 -5.25
CA PRO A 295 -28.76 -24.59 -3.80
C PRO A 295 -27.52 -25.39 -3.40
N GLY A 296 -27.29 -26.54 -4.07
CA GLY A 296 -26.12 -27.38 -3.80
C GLY A 296 -24.79 -26.77 -4.20
N LEU A 297 -24.75 -25.60 -4.88
CA LEU A 297 -23.53 -24.89 -5.31
C LEU A 297 -23.40 -23.52 -4.64
N ALA A 298 -24.09 -23.30 -3.54
CA ALA A 298 -24.03 -22.01 -2.84
C ALA A 298 -22.61 -21.69 -2.34
N ARG A 299 -21.94 -22.69 -1.74
CA ARG A 299 -20.58 -22.58 -1.23
C ARG A 299 -19.57 -22.25 -2.33
N GLU A 300 -19.64 -22.96 -3.46
CA GLU A 300 -18.76 -22.75 -4.61
C GLU A 300 -18.96 -21.37 -5.23
N ARG A 301 -20.18 -20.84 -5.23
CA ARG A 301 -20.46 -19.47 -5.68
C ARG A 301 -19.87 -18.43 -4.75
N GLU A 302 -19.97 -18.62 -3.43
CA GLU A 302 -19.35 -17.74 -2.45
C GLU A 302 -17.82 -17.75 -2.59
N GLU A 303 -17.23 -18.93 -2.75
CA GLU A 303 -15.79 -19.08 -2.98
C GLU A 303 -15.36 -18.40 -4.29
N LEU A 304 -16.10 -18.60 -5.37
CA LEU A 304 -15.84 -17.95 -6.66
C LEU A 304 -15.95 -16.42 -6.55
N ALA A 305 -16.96 -15.91 -5.84
CA ALA A 305 -17.11 -14.47 -5.61
C ALA A 305 -15.95 -13.92 -4.79
N ALA A 306 -15.52 -14.62 -3.74
CA ALA A 306 -14.37 -14.23 -2.92
C ALA A 306 -13.06 -14.24 -3.74
N LEU A 307 -12.84 -15.25 -4.57
CA LEU A 307 -11.66 -15.32 -5.45
C LEU A 307 -11.64 -14.21 -6.50
N ARG A 308 -12.79 -13.89 -7.10
CA ARG A 308 -12.92 -12.76 -8.04
C ARG A 308 -12.63 -11.43 -7.35
N SER A 309 -13.22 -11.18 -6.19
CA SER A 309 -12.94 -9.98 -5.41
C SER A 309 -11.46 -9.87 -5.04
N ARG A 310 -10.84 -10.99 -4.65
CA ARG A 310 -9.40 -11.06 -4.39
C ARG A 310 -8.58 -10.76 -5.64
N LEU A 311 -8.97 -11.30 -6.78
CA LEU A 311 -8.29 -11.03 -8.06
C LEU A 311 -8.42 -9.55 -8.45
N GLU A 312 -9.61 -8.96 -8.32
CA GLU A 312 -9.84 -7.54 -8.59
C GLU A 312 -9.08 -6.60 -7.62
N SER A 313 -8.85 -7.06 -6.40
CA SER A 313 -8.05 -6.31 -5.42
C SER A 313 -6.55 -6.31 -5.72
N ILE A 314 -6.08 -7.23 -6.55
CA ILE A 314 -4.68 -7.26 -6.99
C ILE A 314 -4.42 -6.07 -7.91
N ARG A 315 -3.63 -5.14 -7.42
CA ARG A 315 -3.13 -4.00 -8.19
C ARG A 315 -1.71 -4.31 -8.66
N PRO A 316 -1.52 -4.89 -9.84
CA PRO A 316 -0.18 -5.16 -10.33
C PRO A 316 0.56 -3.84 -10.52
N SER A 317 1.81 -3.79 -10.07
CA SER A 317 2.69 -2.68 -10.41
C SER A 317 2.93 -2.71 -11.92
N THR A 318 2.50 -1.66 -12.59
CA THR A 318 2.79 -1.49 -14.01
C THR A 318 4.08 -0.71 -14.21
N VAL A 319 4.90 -1.15 -15.14
CA VAL A 319 6.08 -0.42 -15.58
C VAL A 319 5.91 -0.04 -17.05
N PRO A 320 6.33 1.16 -17.47
CA PRO A 320 6.33 1.49 -18.87
C PRO A 320 7.32 0.57 -19.60
N VAL A 321 6.86 -0.02 -20.68
CA VAL A 321 7.72 -0.82 -21.60
C VAL A 321 7.85 -0.08 -22.92
N MET A 322 9.05 -0.15 -23.50
CA MET A 322 9.26 0.40 -24.83
C MET A 322 8.63 -0.53 -25.88
N THR A 323 7.82 0.06 -26.75
CA THR A 323 7.30 -0.60 -27.96
C THR A 323 7.81 0.13 -29.18
N ASP A 324 7.99 -0.59 -30.29
CA ASP A 324 8.34 0.05 -31.56
C ASP A 324 7.14 0.83 -32.08
N LEU A 325 7.42 2.03 -32.56
CA LEU A 325 6.40 2.82 -33.25
C LEU A 325 6.02 2.18 -34.58
N PRO A 326 4.74 2.22 -34.97
CA PRO A 326 4.33 1.90 -36.33
C PRO A 326 5.21 2.64 -37.36
N LYS A 327 5.42 2.04 -38.53
CA LYS A 327 6.33 2.57 -39.56
C LYS A 327 5.99 4.03 -39.91
N GLU A 328 4.71 4.36 -39.96
CA GLU A 328 4.19 5.68 -40.33
C GLU A 328 4.45 6.75 -39.25
N GLN A 329 4.74 6.32 -38.02
CA GLN A 329 5.01 7.21 -36.88
C GLN A 329 6.51 7.27 -36.53
N ARG A 330 7.35 6.52 -37.25
CA ARG A 330 8.79 6.52 -37.01
C ARG A 330 9.39 7.84 -37.47
N ARG A 331 10.24 8.41 -36.61
CA ARG A 331 10.98 9.63 -36.93
C ARG A 331 12.00 9.37 -38.03
N VAL A 332 12.05 10.25 -39.02
CA VAL A 332 13.17 10.30 -39.97
C VAL A 332 14.41 10.78 -39.22
N THR A 333 15.45 9.98 -39.22
CA THR A 333 16.73 10.30 -38.58
C THR A 333 17.71 10.84 -39.59
N ARG A 334 18.38 11.94 -39.25
CA ARG A 334 19.40 12.57 -40.13
C ARG A 334 20.71 12.75 -39.37
N VAL A 335 21.81 12.75 -40.09
CA VAL A 335 23.11 13.07 -39.51
C VAL A 335 23.08 14.49 -38.93
N GLN A 336 23.48 14.64 -37.69
CA GLN A 336 23.66 15.94 -37.05
C GLN A 336 25.08 16.44 -37.29
N ILE A 337 25.26 17.37 -38.21
CA ILE A 337 26.61 17.86 -38.60
C ILE A 337 27.27 18.50 -37.36
N ARG A 338 28.42 17.96 -36.98
CA ARG A 338 29.18 18.35 -35.79
C ARG A 338 28.34 18.28 -34.49
N GLY A 339 27.38 17.37 -34.43
CA GLY A 339 26.49 17.22 -33.23
C GLY A 339 25.44 18.30 -33.08
N ASN A 340 25.30 19.24 -34.03
CA ASN A 340 24.31 20.31 -33.96
C ASN A 340 22.97 19.80 -34.49
N TRP A 341 21.97 19.73 -33.58
CA TRP A 341 20.61 19.26 -33.88
C TRP A 341 19.84 20.17 -34.86
N GLN A 342 20.27 21.42 -35.04
CA GLN A 342 19.71 22.37 -36.01
C GLN A 342 20.34 22.27 -37.40
N ASN A 343 21.54 21.66 -37.51
CA ASN A 343 22.27 21.49 -38.77
C ASN A 343 22.24 20.02 -39.18
N LEU A 344 21.21 19.66 -39.97
CA LEU A 344 20.93 18.29 -40.37
C LEU A 344 21.52 18.00 -41.75
N GLY A 345 22.23 16.89 -41.88
CA GLY A 345 22.74 16.34 -43.12
C GLY A 345 21.82 15.24 -43.70
N ASP A 346 22.45 14.23 -44.30
CA ASP A 346 21.75 13.14 -44.98
C ASP A 346 20.86 12.32 -44.04
N GLU A 347 19.80 11.76 -44.59
CA GLU A 347 18.96 10.79 -43.96
C GLU A 347 19.67 9.47 -43.77
N VAL A 348 19.50 8.84 -42.62
CA VAL A 348 20.14 7.56 -42.31
C VAL A 348 19.11 6.57 -41.73
N ASP A 349 19.27 5.33 -42.16
CA ASP A 349 18.50 4.21 -41.64
C ASP A 349 19.19 3.55 -40.43
N PRO A 350 18.46 2.84 -39.58
CA PRO A 350 19.04 2.02 -38.53
C PRO A 350 19.97 0.94 -39.10
N GLY A 351 21.14 0.77 -38.49
CA GLY A 351 22.10 -0.23 -38.89
C GLY A 351 23.09 -0.61 -37.79
N VAL A 352 24.04 -1.44 -38.09
CA VAL A 352 25.17 -1.84 -37.24
C VAL A 352 26.49 -1.42 -37.89
N PRO A 353 27.60 -1.30 -37.15
CA PRO A 353 28.89 -0.95 -37.71
C PRO A 353 29.33 -2.00 -38.77
N GLU A 354 29.77 -1.53 -39.94
CA GLU A 354 30.20 -2.39 -41.06
C GLU A 354 31.39 -3.31 -40.74
N ALA A 355 32.21 -2.94 -39.75
CA ALA A 355 33.33 -3.74 -39.28
C ALA A 355 32.93 -5.07 -38.62
N PHE A 356 31.65 -5.24 -38.31
CA PHE A 356 31.11 -6.45 -37.68
C PHE A 356 30.20 -7.22 -38.63
N HIS A 357 29.72 -8.37 -38.21
CA HIS A 357 28.76 -9.16 -38.94
C HIS A 357 27.46 -8.40 -39.19
N PRO A 358 26.76 -8.67 -40.30
CA PRO A 358 25.50 -7.96 -40.63
C PRO A 358 24.35 -8.35 -39.71
N LEU A 359 23.31 -7.52 -39.71
CA LEU A 359 22.02 -7.88 -39.06
C LEU A 359 21.41 -9.11 -39.73
N PRO A 360 20.58 -9.89 -39.03
CA PRO A 360 19.89 -11.06 -39.57
C PRO A 360 19.09 -10.69 -40.81
N ALA A 361 19.32 -11.42 -41.93
CA ALA A 361 18.65 -11.17 -43.18
C ALA A 361 17.14 -11.53 -43.12
N GLY A 362 16.33 -10.84 -43.93
CA GLY A 362 14.90 -11.15 -44.08
C GLY A 362 14.01 -10.73 -42.90
N ARG A 363 14.51 -9.92 -41.97
CA ARG A 363 13.77 -9.41 -40.83
C ARG A 363 13.71 -7.88 -40.81
N PRO A 364 12.70 -7.27 -40.17
CA PRO A 364 12.69 -5.82 -39.92
C PRO A 364 13.92 -5.40 -39.11
N VAL A 365 14.49 -4.25 -39.46
CA VAL A 365 15.55 -3.62 -38.69
C VAL A 365 14.95 -2.91 -37.51
N ASP A 366 14.84 -3.62 -36.39
CA ASP A 366 14.21 -3.19 -35.15
C ASP A 366 15.09 -3.57 -33.94
N ARG A 367 14.57 -3.31 -32.75
CA ARG A 367 15.28 -3.62 -31.48
C ARG A 367 15.48 -5.12 -31.27
N LEU A 368 14.60 -5.96 -31.81
CA LEU A 368 14.75 -7.41 -31.70
C LEU A 368 15.89 -7.88 -32.59
N ALA A 369 15.97 -7.38 -33.82
CA ALA A 369 17.10 -7.67 -34.72
C ALA A 369 18.44 -7.22 -34.12
N LEU A 370 18.50 -6.05 -33.48
CA LEU A 370 19.67 -5.59 -32.73
C LEU A 370 20.01 -6.52 -31.56
N ALA A 371 19.02 -6.96 -30.78
CA ALA A 371 19.25 -7.87 -29.67
C ALA A 371 19.82 -9.23 -30.14
N GLU A 372 19.27 -9.78 -31.21
CA GLU A 372 19.77 -11.02 -31.79
C GLU A 372 21.21 -10.86 -32.37
N TRP A 373 21.50 -9.73 -33.00
CA TRP A 373 22.82 -9.37 -33.44
C TRP A 373 23.83 -9.27 -32.29
N LEU A 374 23.45 -8.65 -31.17
CA LEU A 374 24.29 -8.53 -29.97
C LEU A 374 24.67 -9.90 -29.38
N VAL A 375 23.76 -10.86 -29.38
CA VAL A 375 23.99 -12.20 -28.80
C VAL A 375 24.39 -13.24 -29.86
N SER A 376 24.62 -12.82 -31.11
CA SER A 376 25.13 -13.71 -32.17
C SER A 376 26.47 -14.30 -31.77
N ARG A 377 26.73 -15.54 -32.18
CA ARG A 377 28.04 -16.18 -32.00
C ARG A 377 29.15 -15.46 -32.78
N ASP A 378 28.78 -14.76 -33.85
CA ASP A 378 29.71 -13.99 -34.69
C ASP A 378 30.08 -12.64 -34.06
N ASN A 379 29.40 -12.22 -32.99
CA ASN A 379 29.71 -10.98 -32.29
C ASN A 379 30.99 -11.17 -31.45
N PRO A 380 32.10 -10.50 -31.78
CA PRO A 380 33.37 -10.73 -31.09
C PRO A 380 33.44 -10.08 -29.71
N LEU A 381 32.53 -9.17 -29.36
CA LEU A 381 32.68 -8.32 -28.20
C LEU A 381 31.72 -8.70 -27.07
N THR A 382 30.45 -8.94 -27.33
CA THR A 382 29.42 -9.02 -26.25
C THR A 382 29.77 -10.02 -25.16
N ALA A 383 30.16 -11.26 -25.55
CA ALA A 383 30.49 -12.29 -24.56
C ALA A 383 31.78 -11.93 -23.79
N ARG A 384 32.81 -11.43 -24.47
CA ARG A 384 34.08 -11.01 -23.84
C ARG A 384 33.87 -9.87 -22.86
N VAL A 385 33.10 -8.85 -23.23
CA VAL A 385 32.79 -7.70 -22.35
C VAL A 385 32.02 -8.14 -21.10
N ILE A 386 31.03 -8.99 -21.26
CA ILE A 386 30.22 -9.50 -20.11
C ILE A 386 31.05 -10.37 -19.18
N VAL A 387 31.85 -11.30 -19.75
CA VAL A 387 32.77 -12.14 -18.97
C VAL A 387 33.78 -11.28 -18.22
N ASN A 388 34.35 -10.27 -18.86
CA ASN A 388 35.30 -9.37 -18.23
C ASN A 388 34.67 -8.59 -17.05
N ARG A 389 33.43 -8.14 -17.18
CA ARG A 389 32.70 -7.44 -16.09
C ARG A 389 32.41 -8.34 -14.89
N TYR A 390 32.00 -9.60 -15.14
CA TYR A 390 31.80 -10.57 -14.05
C TYR A 390 33.14 -10.96 -13.42
N TRP A 391 34.19 -11.10 -14.21
CA TRP A 391 35.54 -11.33 -13.73
C TRP A 391 35.99 -10.18 -12.82
N GLU A 392 35.86 -8.93 -13.27
CA GLU A 392 36.19 -7.74 -12.48
C GLU A 392 35.40 -7.67 -11.15
N ALA A 393 34.12 -8.03 -11.17
CA ALA A 393 33.30 -8.06 -9.95
C ALA A 393 33.81 -9.10 -8.94
N ILE A 394 34.38 -10.23 -9.39
CA ILE A 394 34.83 -11.34 -8.56
C ILE A 394 36.32 -11.19 -8.17
N PHE A 395 37.18 -10.78 -9.11
CA PHE A 395 38.63 -10.69 -8.93
C PHE A 395 39.12 -9.25 -8.63
N GLY A 396 38.26 -8.26 -8.76
CA GLY A 396 38.56 -6.86 -8.47
C GLY A 396 39.13 -6.08 -9.65
N VAL A 397 39.77 -6.73 -10.61
CA VAL A 397 40.29 -6.16 -11.86
C VAL A 397 39.89 -7.06 -13.00
N GLY A 398 39.48 -6.50 -14.14
CA GLY A 398 39.14 -7.25 -15.33
C GLY A 398 40.37 -7.96 -15.96
N LEU A 399 40.12 -9.01 -16.78
CA LEU A 399 41.12 -9.59 -17.66
C LEU A 399 41.62 -8.56 -18.69
N VAL A 400 40.70 -7.75 -19.19
CA VAL A 400 40.96 -6.44 -19.80
C VAL A 400 40.78 -5.39 -18.71
N ARG A 401 41.84 -4.70 -18.34
CA ARG A 401 41.84 -3.78 -17.22
C ARG A 401 41.03 -2.50 -17.50
N THR A 402 41.06 -2.03 -18.72
CA THR A 402 40.26 -0.94 -19.23
C THR A 402 38.87 -1.43 -19.64
N SER A 403 38.04 -1.81 -18.66
CA SER A 403 36.70 -2.37 -18.90
C SER A 403 35.78 -1.43 -19.71
N GLU A 404 36.11 -0.15 -19.76
CA GLU A 404 35.45 0.91 -20.53
C GLU A 404 35.92 0.98 -21.98
N GLU A 405 37.09 0.36 -22.34
CA GLU A 405 37.69 0.46 -23.64
C GLU A 405 38.35 -0.88 -24.05
N PHE A 406 37.74 -1.57 -25.03
CA PHE A 406 38.21 -2.83 -25.59
C PHE A 406 38.87 -2.65 -26.95
N GLY A 407 38.99 -1.40 -27.40
CA GLY A 407 39.59 -1.05 -28.67
C GLY A 407 41.07 -0.64 -28.55
N SER A 408 41.52 0.10 -29.54
CA SER A 408 42.94 0.50 -29.70
C SER A 408 43.45 1.46 -28.61
N GLN A 409 42.56 2.07 -27.83
CA GLN A 409 42.91 2.96 -26.72
C GLN A 409 42.98 2.21 -25.38
N GLY A 410 42.54 0.96 -25.35
CA GLY A 410 42.51 0.13 -24.15
C GLY A 410 43.78 -0.73 -24.01
N GLU A 411 43.90 -1.38 -22.84
CA GLU A 411 44.93 -2.38 -22.60
C GLU A 411 44.52 -3.73 -23.23
N ALA A 412 45.49 -4.44 -23.81
CA ALA A 412 45.27 -5.82 -24.25
C ALA A 412 44.99 -6.73 -23.03
N PRO A 413 44.18 -7.77 -23.21
CA PRO A 413 43.94 -8.75 -22.14
C PRO A 413 45.24 -9.42 -21.71
N PHE A 414 45.42 -9.54 -20.38
CA PHE A 414 46.64 -10.21 -19.88
C PHE A 414 46.62 -11.72 -20.07
N HIS A 415 45.42 -12.32 -20.13
CA HIS A 415 45.20 -13.75 -20.42
C HIS A 415 44.18 -13.90 -21.55
N PRO A 416 44.56 -13.64 -22.81
CA PRO A 416 43.61 -13.63 -23.94
C PRO A 416 42.90 -14.98 -24.12
N GLU A 417 43.64 -16.08 -24.02
CA GLU A 417 43.08 -17.42 -24.19
C GLU A 417 42.05 -17.76 -23.10
N LEU A 418 42.27 -17.29 -21.87
CA LEU A 418 41.29 -17.46 -20.78
C LEU A 418 40.03 -16.65 -21.03
N LEU A 419 40.17 -15.41 -21.49
CA LEU A 419 39.03 -14.56 -21.82
C LEU A 419 38.20 -15.18 -22.94
N ASP A 420 38.86 -15.66 -24.00
CA ASP A 420 38.21 -16.28 -25.13
C ASP A 420 37.53 -17.59 -24.77
N TRP A 421 38.18 -18.43 -23.96
CA TRP A 421 37.60 -19.68 -23.50
C TRP A 421 36.35 -19.44 -22.66
N LEU A 422 36.41 -18.52 -21.70
CA LEU A 422 35.27 -18.19 -20.89
C LEU A 422 34.11 -17.59 -21.70
N ALA A 423 34.44 -16.77 -22.71
CA ALA A 423 33.42 -16.16 -23.58
C ALA A 423 32.70 -17.20 -24.43
N VAL A 424 33.46 -18.14 -25.03
CA VAL A 424 32.89 -19.24 -25.81
C VAL A 424 32.06 -20.18 -24.94
N ASP A 425 32.60 -20.62 -23.79
CA ASP A 425 31.89 -21.48 -22.84
C ASP A 425 30.58 -20.83 -22.36
N PHE A 426 30.60 -19.52 -22.13
CA PHE A 426 29.41 -18.77 -21.71
C PHE A 426 28.30 -18.76 -22.77
N MET A 427 28.66 -18.53 -24.04
CA MET A 427 27.72 -18.60 -25.17
C MET A 427 27.19 -20.02 -25.38
N GLU A 428 28.07 -21.04 -25.35
CA GLU A 428 27.71 -22.44 -25.59
C GLU A 428 26.75 -23.02 -24.56
N HIS A 429 26.82 -22.51 -23.34
CA HIS A 429 25.92 -22.91 -22.27
C HIS A 429 24.72 -21.94 -22.07
N GLY A 430 24.27 -21.27 -23.15
CA GLY A 430 23.06 -20.47 -23.17
C GLY A 430 23.13 -19.21 -22.30
N TRP A 431 24.31 -18.60 -22.18
CA TRP A 431 24.51 -17.38 -21.39
C TRP A 431 24.17 -17.58 -19.90
N ASP A 432 24.46 -18.78 -19.32
CA ASP A 432 24.20 -19.10 -17.92
C ASP A 432 25.20 -18.38 -17.00
N VAL A 433 24.76 -17.24 -16.49
CA VAL A 433 25.53 -16.40 -15.54
C VAL A 433 25.87 -17.17 -14.25
N LYS A 434 24.97 -18.01 -13.74
CA LYS A 434 25.23 -18.75 -12.50
C LYS A 434 26.31 -19.80 -12.69
N ARG A 435 26.34 -20.44 -13.84
CA ARG A 435 27.38 -21.38 -14.23
C ARG A 435 28.74 -20.67 -14.34
N LEU A 436 28.78 -19.53 -15.04
CA LEU A 436 30.00 -18.72 -15.19
C LEU A 436 30.56 -18.31 -13.83
N LEU A 437 29.71 -17.74 -12.93
CA LEU A 437 30.14 -17.36 -11.58
C LEU A 437 30.62 -18.55 -10.77
N ARG A 438 29.98 -19.72 -10.87
CA ARG A 438 30.40 -20.94 -10.20
C ARG A 438 31.82 -21.37 -10.69
N GLN A 439 32.06 -21.34 -11.97
CA GLN A 439 33.39 -21.65 -12.53
C GLN A 439 34.47 -20.72 -11.97
N MET A 440 34.19 -19.42 -11.93
CA MET A 440 35.12 -18.43 -11.39
C MET A 440 35.43 -18.69 -9.90
N VAL A 441 34.40 -18.82 -9.06
CA VAL A 441 34.60 -18.93 -7.60
C VAL A 441 35.12 -20.31 -7.14
N THR A 442 34.97 -21.35 -7.95
CA THR A 442 35.52 -22.65 -7.66
C THR A 442 36.92 -22.86 -8.26
N SER A 443 37.40 -21.93 -9.07
CA SER A 443 38.73 -21.99 -9.65
C SER A 443 39.86 -21.98 -8.62
N ARG A 444 40.99 -22.58 -8.94
CA ARG A 444 42.17 -22.52 -8.07
C ARG A 444 42.67 -21.08 -7.89
N ALA A 445 42.59 -20.26 -8.91
CA ALA A 445 42.99 -18.85 -8.86
C ALA A 445 42.19 -18.06 -7.83
N TYR A 446 40.85 -18.26 -7.74
CA TYR A 446 40.01 -17.60 -6.79
C TYR A 446 40.18 -18.08 -5.33
N ARG A 447 40.49 -19.38 -5.18
CA ARG A 447 40.61 -20.06 -3.87
C ARG A 447 41.98 -19.95 -3.24
N GLN A 448 42.93 -19.28 -3.89
CA GLN A 448 44.26 -19.00 -3.32
C GLN A 448 44.15 -18.05 -2.13
N ASP A 449 45.12 -18.13 -1.21
CA ASP A 449 45.33 -17.12 -0.20
C ASP A 449 45.65 -15.77 -0.85
N SER A 450 45.07 -14.70 -0.32
CA SER A 450 45.25 -13.33 -0.84
C SER A 450 46.47 -12.62 -0.25
N ARG A 451 47.21 -13.25 0.69
CA ARG A 451 48.40 -12.66 1.31
C ARG A 451 49.49 -12.42 0.25
N SER A 452 50.10 -11.25 0.34
CA SER A 452 51.21 -10.89 -0.49
C SER A 452 52.53 -11.15 0.26
N THR A 453 53.58 -11.47 -0.52
CA THR A 453 54.96 -11.58 -0.01
C THR A 453 55.78 -10.44 -0.60
N PRO A 454 56.94 -10.06 -0.01
CA PRO A 454 57.81 -9.07 -0.59
C PRO A 454 58.15 -9.38 -2.05
N ARG A 455 58.45 -10.63 -2.37
CA ARG A 455 58.75 -11.09 -3.74
C ARG A 455 57.54 -10.88 -4.69
N LEU A 456 56.32 -11.20 -4.27
CA LEU A 456 55.11 -10.99 -5.10
C LEU A 456 54.82 -9.50 -5.31
N ASN A 457 55.10 -8.66 -4.29
CA ASN A 457 54.96 -7.22 -4.43
C ASN A 457 55.94 -6.61 -5.42
N GLU A 458 57.13 -7.19 -5.56
CA GLU A 458 58.12 -6.75 -6.52
C GLU A 458 57.84 -7.27 -7.93
N THR A 459 57.45 -8.55 -8.07
CA THR A 459 57.35 -9.21 -9.40
C THR A 459 55.95 -9.05 -10.03
N ASP A 460 54.88 -9.00 -9.22
CA ASP A 460 53.49 -8.87 -9.69
C ASP A 460 52.66 -8.06 -8.66
N PRO A 461 52.93 -6.75 -8.51
CA PRO A 461 52.25 -5.93 -7.53
C PRO A 461 50.72 -5.88 -7.74
N GLU A 462 50.29 -5.93 -9.00
CA GLU A 462 48.86 -5.82 -9.36
C GLU A 462 48.16 -7.18 -9.49
N ASN A 463 48.84 -8.30 -9.16
CA ASN A 463 48.31 -9.65 -9.28
C ASN A 463 47.81 -10.01 -10.69
N ARG A 464 48.49 -9.55 -11.71
CA ARG A 464 48.13 -9.82 -13.12
C ARG A 464 48.33 -11.29 -13.49
N LEU A 465 49.30 -11.96 -12.86
CA LEU A 465 49.60 -13.39 -13.07
C LEU A 465 48.69 -14.31 -12.24
N LEU A 466 47.73 -13.76 -11.48
CA LEU A 466 46.81 -14.50 -10.61
C LEU A 466 47.54 -15.42 -9.61
N ALA A 467 48.71 -14.98 -9.11
CA ALA A 467 49.56 -15.75 -8.20
C ALA A 467 49.03 -15.77 -6.73
N ARG A 468 48.05 -14.98 -6.46
CA ARG A 468 47.33 -14.90 -5.15
C ARG A 468 45.83 -14.68 -5.37
N GLY A 469 45.06 -14.93 -4.34
CA GLY A 469 43.59 -14.63 -4.34
C GLY A 469 43.32 -13.12 -4.46
N PRO A 470 42.11 -12.76 -4.87
CA PRO A 470 41.74 -11.35 -5.03
C PRO A 470 41.63 -10.65 -3.67
N ARG A 471 42.11 -9.39 -3.61
CA ARG A 471 42.01 -8.56 -2.44
C ARG A 471 41.58 -7.14 -2.83
N PHE A 472 40.36 -6.79 -2.51
CA PHE A 472 39.80 -5.47 -2.82
C PHE A 472 38.64 -5.14 -1.89
N ARG A 473 38.30 -3.85 -1.79
CA ARG A 473 37.14 -3.39 -1.02
C ARG A 473 35.86 -3.63 -1.83
N PRO A 474 34.86 -4.34 -1.27
CA PRO A 474 33.54 -4.44 -1.87
C PRO A 474 32.82 -3.10 -1.98
N GLN A 475 31.83 -3.03 -2.83
CA GLN A 475 30.97 -1.86 -2.98
C GLN A 475 30.15 -1.62 -1.70
N GLY A 476 29.76 -0.35 -1.42
CA GLY A 476 29.04 0.03 -0.21
C GLY A 476 27.75 -0.76 0.03
N GLU A 477 27.05 -1.10 -1.06
CA GLU A 477 25.85 -1.94 -1.00
C GLU A 477 26.16 -3.35 -0.44
N LEU A 478 27.28 -3.92 -0.81
CA LEU A 478 27.70 -5.25 -0.33
C LEU A 478 28.21 -5.19 1.11
N LEU A 479 28.92 -4.12 1.49
CA LEU A 479 29.38 -3.92 2.89
C LEU A 479 28.19 -3.84 3.85
N ARG A 480 27.14 -3.11 3.46
CA ARG A 480 25.90 -3.05 4.24
C ARG A 480 25.24 -4.43 4.34
N ASP A 481 25.06 -5.12 3.21
CA ASP A 481 24.42 -6.44 3.18
C ASP A 481 25.23 -7.45 4.00
N GLN A 482 26.57 -7.38 3.97
CA GLN A 482 27.47 -8.24 4.73
C GLN A 482 27.32 -7.99 6.23
N ALA A 483 27.26 -6.74 6.69
CA ALA A 483 27.05 -6.39 8.08
C ALA A 483 25.68 -6.89 8.60
N LEU A 484 24.63 -6.70 7.82
CA LEU A 484 23.30 -7.21 8.16
C LEU A 484 23.23 -8.74 8.13
N ALA A 485 23.95 -9.40 7.23
CA ALA A 485 23.99 -10.86 7.16
C ALA A 485 24.75 -11.46 8.35
N ALA A 486 25.92 -10.93 8.69
CA ALA A 486 26.72 -11.39 9.82
C ALA A 486 25.97 -11.22 11.17
N SER A 487 25.26 -10.12 11.32
CA SER A 487 24.45 -9.82 12.51
C SER A 487 23.11 -10.60 12.55
N GLY A 488 22.68 -11.18 11.45
CA GLY A 488 21.41 -11.91 11.33
C GLY A 488 20.19 -11.03 11.03
N LEU A 489 20.40 -9.75 10.75
CA LEU A 489 19.32 -8.79 10.46
C LEU A 489 18.85 -8.81 9.01
N LEU A 490 19.64 -9.35 8.08
CA LEU A 490 19.35 -9.26 6.64
C LEU A 490 18.04 -9.96 6.27
N SER A 491 17.06 -9.18 5.81
CA SER A 491 15.85 -9.73 5.19
C SER A 491 16.15 -10.30 3.80
N ARG A 492 15.73 -11.54 3.57
CA ARG A 492 15.87 -12.24 2.29
C ARG A 492 14.66 -12.09 1.36
N LYS A 493 13.72 -11.22 1.71
CA LYS A 493 12.52 -10.95 0.91
C LYS A 493 12.90 -10.49 -0.50
N MET A 494 12.36 -11.19 -1.48
CA MET A 494 12.61 -10.94 -2.91
C MET A 494 11.42 -10.23 -3.55
N GLY A 495 11.71 -9.37 -4.54
CA GLY A 495 10.67 -8.65 -5.30
C GLY A 495 10.03 -7.48 -4.53
N GLY A 496 9.03 -6.85 -5.12
CA GLY A 496 8.33 -5.72 -4.55
C GLY A 496 9.00 -4.35 -4.79
N PRO A 497 8.43 -3.28 -4.22
CA PRO A 497 8.91 -1.91 -4.45
C PRO A 497 10.28 -1.65 -3.79
N PRO A 498 10.97 -0.57 -4.21
CA PRO A 498 12.17 -0.12 -3.53
C PRO A 498 11.89 0.27 -2.07
N VAL A 499 12.91 0.19 -1.24
CA VAL A 499 12.86 0.48 0.19
C VAL A 499 13.85 1.57 0.58
N ARG A 500 13.61 2.18 1.72
CA ARG A 500 14.48 3.22 2.29
C ARG A 500 15.07 2.73 3.60
N PRO A 501 16.35 2.33 3.62
CA PRO A 501 17.05 2.06 4.86
C PRO A 501 17.08 3.29 5.78
N VAL A 502 17.34 3.08 7.06
CA VAL A 502 17.59 4.18 7.98
C VAL A 502 18.80 4.99 7.49
N ALA A 503 18.68 6.29 7.43
CA ALA A 503 19.77 7.19 7.08
C ALA A 503 20.00 8.20 8.20
N PRO A 504 21.23 8.65 8.43
CA PRO A 504 21.47 9.75 9.35
C PRO A 504 20.72 11.00 8.87
N GLY A 505 20.12 11.74 9.80
CA GLY A 505 19.40 12.98 9.50
C GLY A 505 20.35 14.01 8.88
N MET A 506 20.16 14.31 7.61
CA MET A 506 21.10 15.18 6.86
C MET A 506 20.73 16.65 6.87
N GLY A 507 19.63 17.06 7.49
CA GLY A 507 19.23 18.48 7.53
C GLY A 507 18.96 19.14 6.16
N LEU A 508 18.91 18.35 5.07
CA LEU A 508 18.75 18.84 3.69
C LEU A 508 17.28 18.99 3.27
N SER A 509 16.34 18.82 4.18
CA SER A 509 14.90 18.88 3.88
C SER A 509 14.43 20.24 3.36
N THR A 510 15.21 21.29 3.57
CA THR A 510 14.83 22.67 3.22
C THR A 510 15.35 23.16 1.87
N ALA A 511 16.37 22.52 1.29
CA ALA A 511 17.04 23.07 0.10
C ALA A 511 16.28 22.82 -1.22
N PHE A 512 15.43 21.77 -1.33
CA PHE A 512 14.81 21.34 -2.59
C PHE A 512 13.33 20.97 -2.50
N GLY A 513 12.59 21.50 -1.52
CA GLY A 513 11.15 21.28 -1.37
C GLY A 513 10.77 20.02 -0.58
N ARG A 514 9.51 19.94 -0.16
CA ARG A 514 8.94 18.89 0.73
C ARG A 514 9.04 17.45 0.22
N SER A 515 9.43 17.21 -1.01
CA SER A 515 9.54 15.85 -1.58
C SER A 515 10.85 15.13 -1.25
N ASN A 516 11.77 15.75 -0.53
CA ASN A 516 13.11 15.22 -0.27
C ASN A 516 13.28 14.54 1.09
N ASP A 517 12.23 14.42 1.88
CA ASP A 517 12.32 13.74 3.17
C ASP A 517 12.57 12.25 2.96
N TRP A 518 13.71 11.78 3.47
CA TRP A 518 14.03 10.36 3.51
C TRP A 518 13.34 9.73 4.72
N VAL A 519 12.10 9.27 4.53
CA VAL A 519 11.38 8.51 5.56
C VAL A 519 11.79 7.05 5.45
N ALA A 520 12.40 6.51 6.49
CA ALA A 520 12.82 5.10 6.51
C ALA A 520 11.60 4.15 6.38
N SER A 521 11.79 3.05 5.68
CA SER A 521 10.81 1.96 5.64
C SER A 521 10.68 1.32 7.03
N GLU A 522 9.51 0.75 7.32
CA GLU A 522 9.23 0.08 8.59
C GLU A 522 9.49 -1.42 8.54
N GLY A 523 9.61 -2.04 9.71
CA GLY A 523 9.73 -3.48 9.87
C GLY A 523 10.94 -4.07 9.14
N GLU A 524 10.74 -5.23 8.50
CA GLU A 524 11.81 -5.94 7.79
C GLU A 524 12.24 -5.24 6.49
N ASP A 525 11.40 -4.38 5.91
CA ASP A 525 11.70 -3.73 4.64
C ASP A 525 12.92 -2.79 4.73
N ARG A 526 13.18 -2.16 5.88
CA ARG A 526 14.39 -1.37 6.11
C ARG A 526 15.69 -2.18 6.16
N LEU A 527 15.56 -3.49 6.36
CA LEU A 527 16.67 -4.45 6.49
C LEU A 527 16.88 -5.30 5.23
N ARG A 528 16.15 -5.02 4.16
CA ARG A 528 16.28 -5.74 2.88
C ARG A 528 17.64 -5.49 2.25
N ARG A 529 18.00 -6.39 1.31
CA ARG A 529 19.25 -6.26 0.52
C ARG A 529 19.35 -4.89 -0.11
N ALA A 530 20.55 -4.36 -0.16
CA ALA A 530 20.85 -3.02 -0.67
C ALA A 530 20.43 -2.78 -2.13
N VAL A 531 20.30 -3.86 -2.94
CA VAL A 531 19.76 -3.79 -4.31
C VAL A 531 18.35 -3.21 -4.36
N TYR A 532 17.60 -3.29 -3.27
CA TYR A 532 16.24 -2.72 -3.15
C TYR A 532 16.23 -1.27 -2.65
N THR A 533 17.38 -0.71 -2.29
CA THR A 533 17.44 0.68 -1.80
C THR A 533 17.00 1.65 -2.90
N GLU A 534 16.07 2.54 -2.58
CA GLU A 534 15.61 3.59 -3.48
C GLU A 534 16.78 4.49 -3.91
N VAL A 535 16.92 4.69 -5.20
CA VAL A 535 17.94 5.58 -5.77
C VAL A 535 17.31 6.91 -6.13
N ARG A 536 17.77 7.98 -5.48
CA ARG A 536 17.42 9.36 -5.81
C ARG A 536 18.66 10.09 -6.31
N ARG A 537 18.61 10.62 -7.54
CA ARG A 537 19.76 11.32 -8.12
C ARG A 537 20.16 12.57 -7.33
N ASN A 538 19.16 13.34 -6.90
CA ASN A 538 19.38 14.61 -6.17
C ASN A 538 19.64 14.41 -4.66
N ALA A 539 19.36 13.24 -4.11
CA ALA A 539 19.58 12.92 -2.70
C ALA A 539 19.91 11.41 -2.56
N PRO A 540 21.10 11.00 -3.01
CA PRO A 540 21.52 9.60 -2.94
C PRO A 540 21.66 9.17 -1.47
N TYR A 541 21.54 7.86 -1.22
CA TYR A 541 21.78 7.30 0.10
C TYR A 541 23.24 7.56 0.53
N ALA A 542 23.43 8.34 1.59
CA ALA A 542 24.71 8.93 1.96
C ALA A 542 25.84 7.89 2.14
N SER A 543 25.53 6.78 2.81
CA SER A 543 26.54 5.74 3.06
C SER A 543 27.05 5.11 1.76
N PHE A 544 26.18 4.92 0.75
CA PHE A 544 26.64 4.40 -0.55
C PHE A 544 27.49 5.42 -1.29
N SER A 545 27.12 6.70 -1.28
CA SER A 545 27.90 7.77 -1.90
C SER A 545 29.30 7.87 -1.29
N THR A 546 29.41 7.71 0.03
CA THR A 546 30.69 7.70 0.74
C THR A 546 31.57 6.51 0.30
N PHE A 547 30.95 5.39 -0.12
CA PHE A 547 31.61 4.21 -0.68
C PHE A 547 31.61 4.18 -2.21
N ASP A 548 31.76 5.33 -2.85
CA ASP A 548 31.94 5.50 -4.29
C ASP A 548 30.78 4.99 -5.17
N ALA A 549 29.55 4.91 -4.65
CA ALA A 549 28.39 4.60 -5.49
C ALA A 549 28.14 5.75 -6.48
N PRO A 550 27.88 5.44 -7.77
CA PRO A 550 27.65 6.47 -8.78
C PRO A 550 26.34 7.22 -8.52
N ASN A 551 26.30 8.50 -8.87
CA ASN A 551 25.13 9.38 -8.75
C ASN A 551 23.99 9.02 -9.75
N ARG A 552 24.25 8.13 -10.70
CA ARG A 552 23.28 7.68 -11.73
C ARG A 552 22.89 8.76 -12.75
N GLU A 553 23.69 9.81 -12.89
CA GLU A 553 23.48 10.82 -13.93
C GLU A 553 24.04 10.37 -15.29
N VAL A 554 25.13 9.60 -15.26
CA VAL A 554 25.78 9.05 -16.44
C VAL A 554 25.98 7.54 -16.30
N CYS A 555 26.12 6.85 -17.43
CA CYS A 555 26.50 5.44 -17.45
C CYS A 555 27.91 5.28 -16.88
N THR A 556 28.05 4.47 -15.83
CA THR A 556 29.32 4.19 -15.16
C THR A 556 29.66 2.72 -15.33
N ILE A 557 30.70 2.42 -16.09
CA ILE A 557 31.16 1.06 -16.36
C ILE A 557 31.93 0.51 -15.17
N ARG A 558 32.84 1.30 -14.62
CA ARG A 558 33.68 0.98 -13.47
C ARG A 558 33.53 2.02 -12.38
N ARG A 559 33.37 1.58 -11.13
CA ARG A 559 33.34 2.47 -9.95
C ARG A 559 34.76 2.71 -9.45
N ASN A 560 35.00 3.90 -8.93
CA ASN A 560 36.19 4.17 -8.14
C ASN A 560 36.18 3.28 -6.89
N ARG A 561 37.35 3.04 -6.33
CA ARG A 561 37.53 2.33 -5.05
C ARG A 561 38.49 3.14 -4.22
N THR A 562 37.94 4.05 -3.45
CA THR A 562 38.73 4.91 -2.53
C THR A 562 38.84 4.27 -1.15
N ASN A 563 39.78 4.74 -0.36
CA ASN A 563 39.90 4.42 1.05
C ASN A 563 40.07 5.73 1.82
N THR A 564 38.99 6.22 2.40
CA THR A 564 38.94 7.54 3.06
C THR A 564 38.57 7.42 4.53
N PRO A 565 38.98 8.36 5.39
CA PRO A 565 38.54 8.41 6.77
C PRO A 565 37.02 8.50 6.93
N LEU A 566 36.31 9.14 5.99
CA LEU A 566 34.83 9.20 6.00
C LEU A 566 34.16 7.83 5.89
N GLN A 567 34.76 6.90 5.16
CA GLN A 567 34.26 5.53 5.07
C GLN A 567 34.37 4.82 6.42
N ALA A 568 35.45 5.04 7.17
CA ALA A 568 35.58 4.53 8.54
C ALA A 568 34.54 5.16 9.48
N PHE A 569 34.27 6.46 9.36
CA PHE A 569 33.21 7.11 10.13
C PHE A 569 31.82 6.54 9.84
N VAL A 570 31.53 6.18 8.59
CA VAL A 570 30.26 5.53 8.23
C VAL A 570 30.16 4.17 8.91
N THR A 571 31.15 3.30 8.77
CA THR A 571 31.09 1.95 9.35
C THR A 571 31.07 1.95 10.89
N LEU A 572 31.60 2.99 11.54
CA LEU A 572 31.57 3.16 12.98
C LEU A 572 30.27 3.77 13.51
N ASN A 573 29.63 4.71 12.78
CA ASN A 573 28.60 5.58 13.34
C ASN A 573 27.27 5.60 12.59
N ASP A 574 27.20 5.11 11.33
CA ASP A 574 25.93 5.06 10.61
C ASP A 574 24.93 4.16 11.35
N PRO A 575 23.67 4.59 11.54
CA PRO A 575 22.67 3.86 12.29
C PRO A 575 22.51 2.39 11.87
N VAL A 576 22.69 2.07 10.58
CA VAL A 576 22.58 0.69 10.10
C VAL A 576 23.75 -0.17 10.57
N PHE A 577 24.98 0.38 10.59
CA PHE A 577 26.13 -0.36 11.08
C PHE A 577 26.14 -0.48 12.60
N VAL A 578 25.67 0.55 13.32
CA VAL A 578 25.49 0.49 14.78
C VAL A 578 24.43 -0.56 15.12
N GLU A 579 23.31 -0.59 14.43
CA GLU A 579 22.25 -1.61 14.60
C GLU A 579 22.78 -3.02 14.33
N ALA A 580 23.57 -3.20 13.26
CA ALA A 580 24.22 -4.46 12.96
C ALA A 580 25.18 -4.88 14.08
N SER A 581 25.95 -3.93 14.64
CA SER A 581 26.83 -4.18 15.77
C SER A 581 26.07 -4.62 17.03
N GLN A 582 24.96 -3.99 17.34
CA GLN A 582 24.08 -4.36 18.46
C GLN A 582 23.51 -5.78 18.31
N ALA A 583 23.01 -6.10 17.10
CA ALA A 583 22.48 -7.43 16.84
C ALA A 583 23.57 -8.50 16.89
N LEU A 584 24.74 -8.23 16.33
CA LEU A 584 25.90 -9.13 16.41
C LEU A 584 26.34 -9.32 17.85
N ALA A 585 26.40 -8.26 18.66
CA ALA A 585 26.74 -8.30 20.07
C ALA A 585 25.84 -9.26 20.86
N ARG A 586 24.53 -9.14 20.67
CA ARG A 586 23.54 -10.05 21.29
C ARG A 586 23.76 -11.49 20.84
N LYS A 587 23.94 -11.70 19.53
CA LYS A 587 24.19 -13.03 18.95
C LYS A 587 25.48 -13.68 19.47
N MET A 588 26.56 -12.90 19.67
CA MET A 588 27.83 -13.36 20.21
C MET A 588 27.70 -13.73 21.68
N ALA A 589 27.15 -12.88 22.50
CA ALA A 589 27.08 -13.01 23.93
C ALA A 589 26.02 -14.01 24.40
N GLU A 590 24.90 -14.12 23.71
CA GLU A 590 23.81 -15.06 24.06
C GLU A 590 24.03 -16.49 23.51
N ALA A 591 25.09 -16.70 22.73
CA ALA A 591 25.49 -18.05 22.33
C ALA A 591 25.86 -18.91 23.53
N PRO A 592 25.74 -20.26 23.44
CA PRO A 592 26.13 -21.14 24.53
C PRO A 592 27.56 -20.85 25.03
N GLY A 593 27.67 -20.54 26.33
CA GLY A 593 28.94 -20.16 26.96
C GLY A 593 29.37 -18.70 26.81
N GLY A 594 28.74 -17.89 25.96
CA GLY A 594 29.17 -16.53 25.64
C GLY A 594 29.11 -15.53 26.82
N THR A 595 28.12 -15.66 27.69
CA THR A 595 28.00 -14.83 28.90
C THR A 595 29.02 -15.23 29.99
N ALA A 596 29.41 -16.50 30.06
CA ALA A 596 30.35 -17.04 31.07
C ALA A 596 31.82 -16.91 30.60
N ASP A 597 32.10 -17.04 29.31
CA ASP A 597 33.44 -16.92 28.70
C ASP A 597 33.44 -15.85 27.60
N PRO A 598 33.92 -14.63 27.87
CA PRO A 598 34.09 -13.62 26.87
C PRO A 598 34.91 -14.04 25.64
N GLY A 599 35.87 -14.95 25.83
CA GLY A 599 36.64 -15.52 24.72
C GLY A 599 35.80 -16.37 23.79
N ALA A 600 34.81 -17.10 24.30
CA ALA A 600 33.87 -17.85 23.47
C ALA A 600 32.98 -16.91 22.59
N ALA A 601 32.53 -15.81 23.17
CA ALA A 601 31.77 -14.79 22.43
C ALA A 601 32.62 -14.17 21.31
N VAL A 602 33.87 -13.81 21.56
CA VAL A 602 34.81 -13.33 20.54
C VAL A 602 35.00 -14.37 19.42
N ARG A 603 35.27 -15.64 19.77
CA ARG A 603 35.39 -16.72 18.77
C ARG A 603 34.14 -16.85 17.91
N ARG A 604 32.97 -16.71 18.51
CA ARG A 604 31.72 -16.72 17.77
C ARG A 604 31.63 -15.57 16.75
N GLY A 605 31.95 -14.33 17.18
CA GLY A 605 31.97 -13.15 16.30
C GLY A 605 32.90 -13.33 15.10
N PHE A 606 34.10 -13.86 15.32
CA PHE A 606 35.06 -14.15 14.26
C PHE A 606 34.56 -15.19 13.26
N ARG A 607 33.94 -16.28 13.73
CA ARG A 607 33.35 -17.28 12.85
C ARG A 607 32.20 -16.72 12.01
N ASP A 608 31.34 -15.92 12.62
CA ASP A 608 30.18 -15.33 11.95
C ASP A 608 30.59 -14.25 10.92
N CYS A 609 31.64 -13.47 11.22
CA CYS A 609 32.09 -12.37 10.37
C CYS A 609 33.20 -12.75 9.40
N LEU A 610 34.14 -13.56 9.82
CA LEU A 610 35.42 -13.81 9.12
C LEU A 610 35.62 -15.28 8.70
N SER A 611 34.70 -16.17 9.12
CA SER A 611 34.76 -17.63 8.84
C SER A 611 36.06 -18.29 9.29
N ARG A 612 36.72 -17.76 10.32
CA ARG A 612 37.93 -18.31 10.97
C ARG A 612 37.87 -18.15 12.49
N ASP A 613 38.72 -18.89 13.15
CA ASP A 613 38.98 -18.66 14.58
C ASP A 613 39.94 -17.49 14.78
N PRO A 614 39.76 -16.69 15.85
CA PRO A 614 40.73 -15.66 16.23
C PRO A 614 42.00 -16.27 16.82
N SER A 615 43.12 -15.58 16.66
CA SER A 615 44.35 -15.84 17.37
C SER A 615 44.22 -15.56 18.88
N SER A 616 45.09 -16.11 19.70
CA SER A 616 45.11 -15.80 21.14
C SER A 616 45.29 -14.29 21.42
N HIS A 617 46.05 -13.61 20.57
CA HIS A 617 46.24 -12.16 20.69
C HIS A 617 44.94 -11.38 20.44
N GLU A 618 44.20 -11.75 19.38
CA GLU A 618 42.91 -11.14 19.06
C GLU A 618 41.88 -11.39 20.17
N VAL A 619 41.79 -12.59 20.68
CA VAL A 619 40.92 -12.92 21.82
C VAL A 619 41.26 -12.06 23.03
N ASN A 620 42.52 -11.98 23.40
CA ASN A 620 42.97 -11.22 24.59
C ASN A 620 42.69 -9.70 24.40
N THR A 621 42.99 -9.15 23.23
CA THR A 621 42.75 -7.75 22.93
C THR A 621 41.27 -7.39 23.03
N LEU A 622 40.39 -8.16 22.40
CA LEU A 622 38.96 -7.87 22.39
C LEU A 622 38.28 -8.19 23.74
N THR A 623 38.78 -9.16 24.47
CA THR A 623 38.30 -9.41 25.84
C THR A 623 38.73 -8.28 26.80
N THR A 624 39.90 -7.72 26.62
CA THR A 624 40.36 -6.58 27.38
C THR A 624 39.51 -5.34 27.06
N LEU A 625 39.23 -5.07 25.77
CA LEU A 625 38.31 -4.01 25.33
C LEU A 625 36.92 -4.19 25.94
N TYR A 626 36.36 -5.42 25.92
CA TYR A 626 35.08 -5.71 26.54
C TYR A 626 35.05 -5.33 28.01
N ARG A 627 36.09 -5.75 28.78
CA ARG A 627 36.18 -5.46 30.22
C ARG A 627 36.30 -3.97 30.51
N ALA A 628 37.07 -3.23 29.70
CA ALA A 628 37.20 -1.81 29.85
C ALA A 628 35.87 -1.09 29.57
N ALA A 629 35.19 -1.43 28.47
CA ALA A 629 33.90 -0.86 28.13
C ALA A 629 32.81 -1.23 29.17
N LEU A 630 32.84 -2.47 29.70
CA LEU A 630 31.92 -2.89 30.76
C LEU A 630 32.10 -2.11 32.06
N ALA A 631 33.36 -1.82 32.45
CA ALA A 631 33.66 -1.01 33.62
C ALA A 631 33.16 0.45 33.43
N GLU A 632 33.36 1.03 32.27
CA GLU A 632 32.89 2.39 31.92
C GLU A 632 31.35 2.47 31.94
N TYR A 633 30.67 1.61 31.20
CA TYR A 633 29.20 1.63 31.13
C TYR A 633 28.55 1.16 32.44
N GLY A 634 29.20 0.30 33.21
CA GLY A 634 28.72 -0.16 34.51
C GLY A 634 28.69 0.97 35.53
N SER A 635 29.70 1.87 35.51
CA SER A 635 29.76 3.03 36.41
C SER A 635 28.61 4.03 36.17
N ALA A 636 28.07 4.09 34.99
CA ALA A 636 26.91 4.92 34.61
C ALA A 636 25.54 4.31 34.97
N GLY A 637 25.50 3.18 35.69
CA GLY A 637 24.26 2.54 36.13
C GLY A 637 23.34 2.04 35.01
N GLY A 638 23.86 1.83 33.78
CA GLY A 638 23.11 1.34 32.64
C GLY A 638 22.16 2.39 32.00
N GLN A 639 22.30 3.66 32.34
CA GLN A 639 21.52 4.78 31.78
C GLN A 639 22.38 5.62 30.82
N GLY A 640 21.74 6.61 30.16
CA GLY A 640 22.43 7.53 29.27
C GLY A 640 23.16 6.84 28.12
N PRO A 641 24.50 7.06 27.95
CA PRO A 641 25.26 6.49 26.83
C PRO A 641 25.23 4.96 26.77
N ALA A 642 25.21 4.27 27.91
CA ALA A 642 25.12 2.81 27.98
C ALA A 642 23.78 2.31 27.43
N ALA A 643 22.66 2.93 27.85
CA ALA A 643 21.34 2.58 27.34
C ALA A 643 21.25 2.83 25.84
N GLN A 644 21.74 3.98 25.37
CA GLN A 644 21.77 4.31 23.96
C GLN A 644 22.58 3.31 23.14
N MET A 645 23.79 3.00 23.54
CA MET A 645 24.69 2.05 22.87
C MET A 645 24.11 0.62 22.84
N ALA A 646 23.42 0.22 23.88
CA ALA A 646 22.81 -1.11 23.96
C ALA A 646 21.54 -1.28 23.15
N THR A 647 20.76 -0.20 22.92
CA THR A 647 19.36 -0.31 22.47
C THR A 647 18.98 0.54 21.26
N GLN A 648 19.75 1.53 20.90
CA GLN A 648 19.40 2.43 19.78
C GLN A 648 20.38 2.29 18.62
N PRO A 649 19.93 1.98 17.41
CA PRO A 649 18.52 1.94 16.94
C PRO A 649 17.81 0.58 17.01
N LEU A 650 18.48 -0.51 17.40
CA LEU A 650 17.92 -1.89 17.33
C LEU A 650 16.68 -2.08 18.21
N GLY A 651 16.53 -1.31 19.28
CA GLY A 651 15.46 -1.46 20.26
C GLY A 651 15.87 -2.14 21.56
N PRO A 652 14.97 -2.23 22.54
CA PRO A 652 15.25 -2.73 23.87
C PRO A 652 15.73 -4.19 23.85
N LEU A 653 16.43 -4.58 24.91
CA LEU A 653 16.75 -5.99 25.14
C LEU A 653 15.45 -6.77 25.35
N GLY A 654 15.32 -7.91 24.66
CA GLY A 654 14.15 -8.77 24.80
C GLY A 654 13.98 -9.28 26.25
N SER A 655 12.75 -9.59 26.67
CA SER A 655 12.44 -10.10 28.02
C SER A 655 13.17 -11.42 28.37
N GLY A 656 13.70 -12.12 27.38
CA GLY A 656 14.51 -13.33 27.54
C GLY A 656 16.02 -13.09 27.45
N SER A 657 16.49 -11.86 27.27
CA SER A 657 17.93 -11.57 27.20
C SER A 657 18.60 -11.81 28.55
N ARG A 658 19.78 -12.46 28.51
CA ARG A 658 20.61 -12.68 29.66
C ARG A 658 21.60 -11.56 29.93
N LEU A 659 21.61 -10.54 29.07
CA LEU A 659 22.51 -9.38 29.13
C LEU A 659 21.89 -8.24 29.92
N SER A 660 22.67 -7.69 30.83
CA SER A 660 22.39 -6.35 31.36
C SER A 660 22.66 -5.27 30.30
N VAL A 661 22.11 -4.06 30.49
CA VAL A 661 22.35 -2.94 29.58
C VAL A 661 23.85 -2.60 29.44
N PRO A 662 24.66 -2.52 30.51
CA PRO A 662 26.10 -2.32 30.40
C PRO A 662 26.82 -3.42 29.60
N GLU A 663 26.46 -4.68 29.81
CA GLU A 663 27.06 -5.80 29.06
C GLU A 663 26.72 -5.72 27.57
N ALA A 664 25.44 -5.44 27.23
CA ALA A 664 25.03 -5.27 25.85
C ALA A 664 25.76 -4.09 25.18
N ALA A 665 25.95 -2.99 25.88
CA ALA A 665 26.71 -1.84 25.39
C ALA A 665 28.19 -2.22 25.15
N ALA A 666 28.83 -2.86 26.11
CA ALA A 666 30.21 -3.29 25.99
C ALA A 666 30.43 -4.28 24.85
N TRP A 667 29.53 -5.26 24.67
CA TRP A 667 29.58 -6.17 23.54
C TRP A 667 29.31 -5.47 22.20
N THR A 668 28.48 -4.41 22.18
CA THR A 668 28.28 -3.62 20.97
C THR A 668 29.57 -2.94 20.51
N VAL A 669 30.38 -2.43 21.43
CA VAL A 669 31.72 -1.88 21.11
C VAL A 669 32.61 -2.97 20.48
N VAL A 670 32.68 -4.14 21.07
CA VAL A 670 33.48 -5.25 20.53
C VAL A 670 32.98 -5.71 19.16
N ALA A 671 31.66 -5.83 18.97
CA ALA A 671 31.06 -6.20 17.70
C ALA A 671 31.33 -5.14 16.62
N ASN A 672 31.26 -3.86 16.98
CA ASN A 672 31.58 -2.77 16.06
C ASN A 672 33.03 -2.85 15.61
N VAL A 673 33.98 -3.15 16.51
CA VAL A 673 35.39 -3.35 16.13
C VAL A 673 35.55 -4.52 15.18
N ILE A 674 34.86 -5.67 15.42
CA ILE A 674 34.94 -6.84 14.52
C ILE A 674 34.40 -6.49 13.13
N LEU A 675 33.28 -5.76 13.02
CA LEU A 675 32.72 -5.31 11.75
C LEU A 675 33.58 -4.24 11.04
N ASN A 676 34.53 -3.63 11.75
CA ASN A 676 35.46 -2.65 11.21
C ASN A 676 36.88 -3.20 10.98
N LEU A 677 37.12 -4.48 11.22
CA LEU A 677 38.38 -5.10 10.84
C LEU A 677 38.58 -5.00 9.32
N ASP A 678 39.81 -4.69 8.90
CA ASP A 678 40.17 -4.67 7.48
C ASP A 678 39.78 -5.98 6.78
N GLU A 679 39.89 -7.09 7.49
CA GLU A 679 39.53 -8.42 7.02
C GLU A 679 38.02 -8.60 6.77
N PHE A 680 37.18 -7.87 7.51
CA PHE A 680 35.73 -7.83 7.24
C PHE A 680 35.35 -6.87 6.10
N LEU A 681 36.04 -5.73 6.03
CA LEU A 681 35.77 -4.67 5.04
C LEU A 681 36.42 -4.94 3.67
N MET A 682 37.30 -5.92 3.57
CA MET A 682 38.00 -6.27 2.34
C MET A 682 37.64 -7.69 1.89
N ARG A 683 37.50 -7.91 0.60
CA ARG A 683 37.48 -9.26 0.03
C ARG A 683 38.91 -9.82 0.16
N ARG A 684 39.06 -10.95 0.82
CA ARG A 684 40.32 -11.69 0.99
C ARG A 684 40.17 -13.13 0.53
#